data_f15ab5a34131c504c90ff1662679fe95
#
_entry.id   f15ab5a34131c504c90ff1662679fe95
#
_cell.length_a   1.000
_cell.length_b   1.000
_cell.length_c   1.000
_cell.angle_alpha   90.00
_cell.angle_beta   90.00
_cell.angle_gamma   90.00
#
_symmetry.space_group_name_H-M   'P 1'
#
loop_
_entity.id
_entity.type
_entity.pdbx_description
1 polymer ?
#
loop_
_entity_poly.entity_id
_entity_poly.type
_entity_poly.pdbx_seq_one_letter_code
_entity_poly.pdbx_strand_id
1 'polypeptide(L)'
;MRFYQKWTGIRISDGKKSEEFCAFVPGNIQYDYGKYVGFGDPMYGENCKKYEALENDSWAYVTRLSYERKDSESVWFVSEGVDYKYDVLINNEKIYSYEGMFKPFELDVTDLLTGDDELCVFIYPHPKREGAAEGHRDQADASCKPPVCYGWDWNPRLLISGMWQEAYIETRTADYIFKCEPSYSLNEAMDRATVSFDIECSTGCKVNFYDAEDNLLYSGGGKSFELESIKLWWCNGQGEPYLYKWTVENAGNKKSGTLGFRKVRLLRNIGTHDPAGFPKSRYPAPFTIELNGRRIFMKGSNFVNPDIFWGHIDEKRYEELVDLAVNANMNIFRLWGGASFCKKEFYDICDKKGIMVWQEFMLACNAYPNDDGYLSVLESEAVAMIKALRLHASVVLWSGGNELFNSWSGMSDQSLPLRLLGSLCYTYDKHTPYIMTSPLEGMGHGGYKFLDEREEWRDVLQIFRSASCTAYTEFGVPSITSYESLKKIIPSEDISEITEAPSWKLHHAIGAWRPESHACLETLKRYFGKEGTVEERIKQSEWLQSEGLKAIFEEARRQWPKCSAALNWCFNEPWITAANLSIVRYPAVPTPGYFAVKNALRPSLFSARIPRFDWRSGDRFTAEIWLLNDSNKEIFGSVEVILLIGDKEVPLLKWENATADARTNTEGASVCCTLPAVDADSITLILKADNGMENEYKLLYERKKTVYAPKGMNM
;
A
#
# COMPACT_ATOMS: atom_id res chain seq x y z
N MET A 1 -26.05 9.25 -21.84
CA MET A 1 -24.81 9.94 -22.34
C MET A 1 -24.25 10.77 -21.21
N ARG A 2 -22.89 10.84 -21.04
CA ARG A 2 -22.25 11.59 -19.97
C ARG A 2 -21.79 12.96 -20.45
N PHE A 3 -21.97 13.99 -19.61
CA PHE A 3 -21.58 15.38 -19.87
C PHE A 3 -20.77 15.89 -18.68
N TYR A 4 -19.48 16.09 -18.91
CA TYR A 4 -18.58 16.65 -17.91
C TYR A 4 -18.74 18.16 -17.86
N GLN A 5 -18.89 18.71 -16.66
CA GLN A 5 -19.16 20.12 -16.43
C GLN A 5 -17.86 20.91 -16.22
N LYS A 6 -17.93 22.23 -16.50
CA LYS A 6 -16.88 23.17 -16.10
C LYS A 6 -17.25 23.76 -14.74
N TRP A 7 -16.36 23.61 -13.78
CA TRP A 7 -16.64 24.01 -12.41
C TRP A 7 -15.93 25.29 -12.03
N THR A 8 -16.61 26.12 -11.26
CA THR A 8 -16.11 27.31 -10.58
C THR A 8 -15.97 26.97 -9.09
N GLY A 9 -14.81 27.24 -8.52
CA GLY A 9 -14.53 27.09 -7.09
C GLY A 9 -14.77 28.40 -6.33
N ILE A 10 -15.30 28.31 -5.13
CA ILE A 10 -15.48 29.42 -4.19
C ILE A 10 -15.01 28.97 -2.81
N ARG A 11 -14.11 29.72 -2.19
CA ARG A 11 -13.71 29.54 -0.79
C ARG A 11 -14.64 30.34 0.11
N ILE A 12 -15.07 29.77 1.22
CA ILE A 12 -15.87 30.42 2.24
C ILE A 12 -15.11 30.32 3.58
N SER A 13 -14.61 31.48 4.06
CA SER A 13 -13.86 31.59 5.29
C SER A 13 -14.52 32.66 6.18
N ASP A 14 -14.86 32.32 7.43
CA ASP A 14 -15.57 33.21 8.37
C ASP A 14 -16.83 33.86 7.77
N GLY A 15 -17.56 33.07 6.96
CA GLY A 15 -18.78 33.52 6.28
C GLY A 15 -18.55 34.46 5.08
N LYS A 16 -17.30 34.74 4.71
CA LYS A 16 -16.94 35.56 3.55
C LYS A 16 -16.57 34.66 2.37
N LYS A 17 -17.14 34.99 1.20
CA LYS A 17 -16.80 34.31 -0.07
C LYS A 17 -15.55 34.94 -0.70
N SER A 18 -14.67 34.11 -1.26
CA SER A 18 -13.59 34.55 -2.13
C SER A 18 -14.12 35.02 -3.49
N GLU A 19 -13.22 35.57 -4.33
CA GLU A 19 -13.44 35.59 -5.77
C GLU A 19 -13.54 34.17 -6.33
N GLU A 20 -14.22 34.03 -7.46
CA GLU A 20 -14.38 32.77 -8.19
C GLU A 20 -13.07 32.36 -8.88
N PHE A 21 -12.78 31.07 -8.89
CA PHE A 21 -11.62 30.50 -9.57
C PHE A 21 -12.00 29.24 -10.32
N CYS A 22 -11.15 28.82 -11.28
CA CYS A 22 -11.38 27.58 -12.02
C CYS A 22 -11.08 26.39 -11.10
N ALA A 23 -12.04 25.48 -10.96
CA ALA A 23 -11.90 24.23 -10.20
C ALA A 23 -11.98 23.01 -11.12
N PHE A 24 -11.16 21.99 -10.84
CA PHE A 24 -11.10 20.76 -11.63
C PHE A 24 -11.77 19.59 -10.92
N VAL A 25 -12.39 18.72 -11.72
CA VAL A 25 -13.03 17.47 -11.27
C VAL A 25 -12.67 16.35 -12.26
N PRO A 26 -12.03 15.25 -11.81
CA PRO A 26 -11.54 15.00 -10.45
C PRO A 26 -10.48 16.01 -9.99
N GLY A 27 -10.49 16.37 -8.69
CA GLY A 27 -9.53 17.32 -8.16
C GLY A 27 -9.65 17.55 -6.65
N ASN A 28 -8.80 18.46 -6.16
CA ASN A 28 -8.83 18.96 -4.80
C ASN A 28 -8.92 20.48 -4.83
N ILE A 29 -10.01 21.03 -4.30
CA ILE A 29 -10.36 22.45 -4.47
C ILE A 29 -9.34 23.39 -3.84
N GLN A 30 -8.70 23.00 -2.73
CA GLN A 30 -7.63 23.78 -2.11
C GLN A 30 -6.39 23.90 -3.02
N TYR A 31 -6.08 22.84 -3.80
CA TYR A 31 -4.97 22.87 -4.75
C TYR A 31 -5.24 23.87 -5.87
N ASP A 32 -6.44 23.87 -6.42
CA ASP A 32 -6.85 24.80 -7.46
C ASP A 32 -6.85 26.26 -6.94
N TYR A 33 -7.36 26.47 -5.71
CA TYR A 33 -7.29 27.75 -5.03
C TYR A 33 -5.84 28.21 -4.81
N GLY A 34 -4.97 27.32 -4.35
CA GLY A 34 -3.56 27.63 -4.14
C GLY A 34 -2.84 28.05 -5.43
N LYS A 35 -3.20 27.46 -6.58
CA LYS A 35 -2.74 27.91 -7.89
C LYS A 35 -3.26 29.29 -8.23
N TYR A 36 -4.54 29.55 -7.99
CA TYR A 36 -5.17 30.83 -8.26
C TYR A 36 -4.52 31.98 -7.47
N VAL A 37 -4.24 31.78 -6.18
CA VAL A 37 -3.65 32.81 -5.32
C VAL A 37 -2.10 32.79 -5.30
N GLY A 38 -1.46 31.87 -6.00
CA GLY A 38 0.00 31.82 -6.16
C GLY A 38 0.76 31.28 -4.94
N PHE A 39 0.30 30.20 -4.32
CA PHE A 39 0.97 29.57 -3.18
C PHE A 39 2.34 28.98 -3.52
N GLY A 40 2.61 28.74 -4.81
CA GLY A 40 3.81 28.06 -5.29
C GLY A 40 3.67 26.53 -5.26
N ASP A 41 4.78 25.85 -5.57
CA ASP A 41 4.82 24.38 -5.54
C ASP A 41 4.65 23.87 -4.10
N PRO A 42 3.61 23.10 -3.78
CA PRO A 42 3.40 22.55 -2.43
C PRO A 42 4.54 21.62 -1.98
N MET A 43 5.32 21.08 -2.92
CA MET A 43 6.47 20.20 -2.63
C MET A 43 7.71 20.97 -2.20
N TYR A 44 7.80 22.32 -2.38
CA TYR A 44 9.00 23.08 -2.10
C TYR A 44 8.96 23.76 -0.73
N GLY A 45 10.02 23.55 0.06
CA GLY A 45 10.24 24.21 1.35
C GLY A 45 9.07 23.98 2.31
N GLU A 46 8.47 25.04 2.77
CA GLU A 46 7.33 25.03 3.67
C GLU A 46 5.99 25.42 2.99
N ASN A 47 5.93 25.41 1.65
CA ASN A 47 4.73 25.87 0.93
C ASN A 47 3.46 25.07 1.28
N CYS A 48 3.57 23.78 1.63
CA CYS A 48 2.39 22.99 1.98
C CYS A 48 1.66 23.51 3.23
N LYS A 49 2.32 24.25 4.13
CA LYS A 49 1.70 24.92 5.28
C LYS A 49 0.65 25.95 4.89
N LYS A 50 0.75 26.54 3.69
CA LYS A 50 -0.27 27.45 3.16
C LYS A 50 -1.59 26.72 2.87
N TYR A 51 -1.53 25.45 2.51
CA TYR A 51 -2.69 24.57 2.31
C TYR A 51 -3.26 24.07 3.64
N GLU A 52 -2.39 23.75 4.61
CA GLU A 52 -2.79 23.39 5.96
C GLU A 52 -3.65 24.50 6.60
N ALA A 53 -3.29 25.77 6.39
CA ALA A 53 -4.04 26.94 6.88
C ALA A 53 -5.49 27.03 6.34
N LEU A 54 -5.85 26.25 5.32
CA LEU A 54 -7.20 26.23 4.73
C LEU A 54 -8.12 25.16 5.33
N GLU A 55 -7.67 24.39 6.32
CA GLU A 55 -8.37 23.18 6.81
C GLU A 55 -9.73 23.45 7.48
N ASN A 56 -10.00 24.68 7.88
CA ASN A 56 -11.25 25.08 8.54
C ASN A 56 -12.21 25.82 7.61
N ASP A 57 -11.86 25.98 6.35
CA ASP A 57 -12.71 26.66 5.37
C ASP A 57 -13.75 25.72 4.78
N SER A 58 -14.88 26.29 4.41
CA SER A 58 -15.87 25.63 3.54
C SER A 58 -15.58 25.95 2.08
N TRP A 59 -16.06 25.11 1.20
CA TRP A 59 -15.82 25.23 -0.24
C TRP A 59 -17.10 24.99 -1.02
N ALA A 60 -17.22 25.60 -2.19
CA ALA A 60 -18.29 25.31 -3.13
C ALA A 60 -17.73 25.10 -4.54
N TYR A 61 -18.19 24.04 -5.17
CA TYR A 61 -18.13 23.85 -6.62
C TYR A 61 -19.44 24.29 -7.22
N VAL A 62 -19.42 25.21 -8.17
CA VAL A 62 -20.61 25.75 -8.81
C VAL A 62 -20.49 25.63 -10.32
N THR A 63 -21.56 25.22 -10.99
CA THR A 63 -21.64 25.18 -12.46
C THR A 63 -23.03 25.50 -12.95
N ARG A 64 -23.11 26.15 -14.13
CA ARG A 64 -24.35 26.17 -14.94
C ARG A 64 -24.42 24.87 -15.72
N LEU A 65 -25.53 24.14 -15.58
CA LEU A 65 -25.68 22.84 -16.18
C LEU A 65 -25.68 22.93 -17.72
N SER A 66 -24.89 22.08 -18.34
CA SER A 66 -24.80 21.96 -19.79
C SER A 66 -24.93 20.49 -20.20
N TYR A 67 -26.01 20.15 -20.85
CA TYR A 67 -26.30 18.79 -21.29
C TYR A 67 -27.28 18.82 -22.46
N GLU A 68 -27.37 17.72 -23.19
CA GLU A 68 -28.37 17.49 -24.21
C GLU A 68 -29.24 16.31 -23.81
N ARG A 69 -30.55 16.42 -23.92
CA ARG A 69 -31.51 15.33 -23.67
C ARG A 69 -32.61 15.27 -24.68
N LYS A 70 -33.19 14.09 -24.87
CA LYS A 70 -34.47 13.89 -25.55
C LYS A 70 -35.60 13.93 -24.53
N ASP A 71 -36.81 14.26 -24.95
CA ASP A 71 -37.98 14.39 -24.05
C ASP A 71 -38.26 13.13 -23.21
N SER A 72 -37.85 11.95 -23.68
CA SER A 72 -38.06 10.67 -23.03
C SER A 72 -36.89 10.26 -22.10
N GLU A 73 -35.86 11.06 -21.97
CA GLU A 73 -34.70 10.76 -21.14
C GLU A 73 -34.80 11.45 -19.78
N SER A 74 -34.37 10.76 -18.70
CA SER A 74 -34.15 11.36 -17.40
C SER A 74 -32.73 11.93 -17.32
N VAL A 75 -32.52 12.91 -16.42
CA VAL A 75 -31.27 13.61 -16.19
C VAL A 75 -30.79 13.28 -14.79
N TRP A 76 -29.55 12.80 -14.70
CA TRP A 76 -28.95 12.36 -13.44
C TRP A 76 -27.67 13.12 -13.14
N PHE A 77 -27.50 13.57 -11.90
CA PHE A 77 -26.21 14.00 -11.40
C PHE A 77 -25.53 12.80 -10.72
N VAL A 78 -24.36 12.43 -11.21
CA VAL A 78 -23.59 11.29 -10.72
C VAL A 78 -22.26 11.80 -10.19
N SER A 79 -21.86 11.34 -9.01
CA SER A 79 -20.51 11.53 -8.48
C SER A 79 -19.99 10.24 -7.87
N GLU A 80 -18.75 9.89 -8.20
CA GLU A 80 -18.09 8.68 -7.70
C GLU A 80 -17.38 8.89 -6.38
N GLY A 81 -17.20 10.15 -5.93
CA GLY A 81 -16.64 10.47 -4.61
C GLY A 81 -16.43 11.94 -4.37
N VAL A 82 -16.97 12.42 -3.24
CA VAL A 82 -16.78 13.78 -2.72
C VAL A 82 -16.21 13.70 -1.32
N ASP A 83 -15.15 14.43 -1.03
CA ASP A 83 -14.43 14.45 0.22
C ASP A 83 -14.76 15.76 0.99
N TYR A 84 -15.47 15.75 2.10
CA TYR A 84 -15.88 14.68 2.98
C TYR A 84 -17.36 14.84 3.40
N LYS A 85 -17.74 15.97 4.04
CA LYS A 85 -19.12 16.32 4.42
C LYS A 85 -19.64 17.37 3.47
N TYR A 86 -20.77 17.10 2.81
CA TYR A 86 -21.24 17.97 1.75
C TYR A 86 -22.75 17.96 1.57
N ASP A 87 -23.24 19.06 0.95
CA ASP A 87 -24.58 19.21 0.43
C ASP A 87 -24.54 19.37 -1.10
N VAL A 88 -25.54 18.82 -1.78
CA VAL A 88 -25.80 19.07 -3.21
C VAL A 88 -27.04 19.95 -3.33
N LEU A 89 -26.93 21.04 -4.09
CA LEU A 89 -28.00 21.98 -4.30
C LEU A 89 -28.25 22.20 -5.80
N ILE A 90 -29.52 22.34 -6.18
CA ILE A 90 -29.94 22.84 -7.48
C ILE A 90 -30.75 24.13 -7.26
N ASN A 91 -30.36 25.20 -7.96
CA ASN A 91 -30.99 26.52 -7.83
C ASN A 91 -31.12 26.99 -6.37
N ASN A 92 -30.11 26.77 -5.55
CA ASN A 92 -30.06 27.02 -4.10
C ASN A 92 -30.98 26.13 -3.24
N GLU A 93 -31.68 25.17 -3.79
CA GLU A 93 -32.45 24.18 -3.03
C GLU A 93 -31.60 22.96 -2.76
N LYS A 94 -31.46 22.57 -1.48
CA LYS A 94 -30.72 21.39 -1.08
C LYS A 94 -31.49 20.11 -1.41
N ILE A 95 -30.89 19.25 -2.22
CA ILE A 95 -31.48 18.00 -2.70
C ILE A 95 -30.81 16.74 -2.09
N TYR A 96 -29.57 16.86 -1.59
CA TYR A 96 -28.84 15.73 -1.01
C TYR A 96 -27.84 16.22 0.03
N SER A 97 -27.54 15.38 1.01
CA SER A 97 -26.54 15.62 2.05
C SER A 97 -25.86 14.30 2.43
N TYR A 98 -24.56 14.32 2.60
CA TYR A 98 -23.80 13.13 2.98
C TYR A 98 -22.56 13.47 3.80
N GLU A 99 -22.12 12.51 4.62
CA GLU A 99 -20.85 12.52 5.33
C GLU A 99 -20.10 11.22 5.04
N GLY A 100 -18.93 11.34 4.43
CA GLY A 100 -18.08 10.25 3.92
C GLY A 100 -17.45 10.65 2.59
N MET A 101 -16.58 9.79 2.04
CA MET A 101 -15.87 10.09 0.80
C MET A 101 -15.81 8.94 -0.22
N PHE A 102 -16.19 7.71 0.17
CA PHE A 102 -16.03 6.53 -0.68
C PHE A 102 -17.34 6.05 -1.32
N LYS A 103 -18.48 6.55 -0.84
CA LYS A 103 -19.76 6.17 -1.38
C LYS A 103 -20.12 7.02 -2.61
N PRO A 104 -20.27 6.41 -3.80
CA PRO A 104 -20.83 7.10 -4.96
C PRO A 104 -22.31 7.42 -4.75
N PHE A 105 -22.80 8.43 -5.44
CA PHE A 105 -24.23 8.72 -5.48
C PHE A 105 -24.71 9.04 -6.90
N GLU A 106 -25.98 8.76 -7.15
CA GLU A 106 -26.68 9.05 -8.39
C GLU A 106 -28.03 9.69 -8.03
N LEU A 107 -28.24 10.94 -8.45
CA LEU A 107 -29.46 11.72 -8.14
C LEU A 107 -30.24 11.96 -9.41
N ASP A 108 -31.48 11.49 -9.46
CA ASP A 108 -32.42 11.88 -10.52
C ASP A 108 -32.84 13.33 -10.27
N VAL A 109 -32.45 14.22 -11.16
CA VAL A 109 -32.71 15.65 -11.07
C VAL A 109 -33.70 16.13 -12.14
N THR A 110 -34.30 15.23 -12.89
CA THR A 110 -35.15 15.50 -14.08
C THR A 110 -36.23 16.54 -13.79
N ASP A 111 -36.96 16.33 -12.70
CA ASP A 111 -38.11 17.18 -12.36
C ASP A 111 -37.72 18.49 -11.64
N LEU A 112 -36.46 18.65 -11.28
CA LEU A 112 -35.90 19.82 -10.59
C LEU A 112 -35.39 20.87 -11.58
N LEU A 113 -35.24 20.51 -12.86
CA LEU A 113 -34.59 21.32 -13.87
C LEU A 113 -35.62 22.24 -14.59
N THR A 114 -35.24 23.52 -14.73
CA THR A 114 -36.07 24.58 -15.34
C THR A 114 -35.50 25.08 -16.67
N GLY A 115 -34.24 24.75 -16.97
CA GLY A 115 -33.56 25.04 -18.25
C GLY A 115 -32.32 25.92 -18.16
N ASP A 116 -32.20 26.81 -17.17
CA ASP A 116 -31.01 27.56 -16.87
C ASP A 116 -30.64 27.30 -15.38
N ASP A 117 -30.17 26.11 -15.12
CA ASP A 117 -30.04 25.59 -13.76
C ASP A 117 -28.61 25.68 -13.24
N GLU A 118 -28.48 26.06 -11.98
CA GLU A 118 -27.22 26.05 -11.26
C GLU A 118 -27.12 24.83 -10.37
N LEU A 119 -26.05 24.08 -10.51
CA LEU A 119 -25.70 22.98 -9.63
C LEU A 119 -24.54 23.43 -8.72
N CYS A 120 -24.72 23.22 -7.41
CA CYS A 120 -23.71 23.51 -6.41
C CYS A 120 -23.41 22.27 -5.55
N VAL A 121 -22.13 21.96 -5.35
CA VAL A 121 -21.65 21.00 -4.34
C VAL A 121 -20.94 21.80 -3.27
N PHE A 122 -21.57 21.96 -2.10
CA PHE A 122 -21.05 22.69 -0.95
C PHE A 122 -20.38 21.73 0.00
N ILE A 123 -19.09 21.95 0.31
CA ILE A 123 -18.28 21.08 1.16
C ILE A 123 -17.94 21.80 2.46
N TYR A 124 -18.25 21.15 3.58
CA TYR A 124 -17.98 21.63 4.92
C TYR A 124 -16.54 21.31 5.36
N PRO A 125 -16.00 22.00 6.39
CA PRO A 125 -14.76 21.60 7.03
C PRO A 125 -14.82 20.15 7.53
N HIS A 126 -13.66 19.50 7.56
CA HIS A 126 -13.58 18.10 8.02
C HIS A 126 -13.92 17.96 9.50
N PRO A 127 -14.61 16.88 9.90
CA PRO A 127 -14.83 16.56 11.31
C PRO A 127 -13.49 16.39 12.03
N LYS A 128 -13.44 16.86 13.27
CA LYS A 128 -12.30 16.72 14.16
C LYS A 128 -12.81 16.22 15.51
N ARG A 129 -12.09 15.27 16.12
CA ARG A 129 -12.45 14.77 17.44
C ARG A 129 -12.49 15.91 18.45
N GLU A 130 -13.61 16.06 19.14
CA GLU A 130 -13.76 17.02 20.20
C GLU A 130 -12.80 16.71 21.38
N GLY A 131 -12.12 17.75 21.88
CA GLY A 131 -11.15 17.63 22.95
C GLY A 131 -9.77 17.08 22.56
N ALA A 132 -9.56 16.68 21.31
CA ALA A 132 -8.21 16.40 20.82
C ALA A 132 -7.41 17.70 20.71
N ALA A 133 -6.07 17.61 20.93
CA ALA A 133 -5.20 18.76 20.78
C ALA A 133 -5.25 19.28 19.33
N GLU A 134 -5.23 20.61 19.18
CA GLU A 134 -5.25 21.25 17.87
C GLU A 134 -4.04 20.81 17.05
N GLY A 135 -4.28 20.48 15.79
CA GLY A 135 -3.24 20.00 14.88
C GLY A 135 -2.75 18.56 15.15
N HIS A 136 -3.26 17.89 16.19
CA HIS A 136 -2.85 16.54 16.51
C HIS A 136 -3.62 15.49 15.68
N ARG A 137 -2.94 14.40 15.30
CA ARG A 137 -3.54 13.32 14.50
C ARG A 137 -4.72 12.60 15.18
N ASP A 138 -4.84 12.68 16.49
CA ASP A 138 -5.97 12.11 17.25
C ASP A 138 -7.31 12.74 16.88
N GLN A 139 -7.30 13.85 16.13
CA GLN A 139 -8.52 14.44 15.56
C GLN A 139 -9.15 13.56 14.47
N ALA A 140 -8.40 12.59 13.93
CA ALA A 140 -8.81 11.74 12.80
C ALA A 140 -9.95 10.77 13.14
N ASP A 141 -10.06 10.32 14.39
CA ASP A 141 -11.01 9.28 14.76
C ASP A 141 -12.49 9.72 14.80
N ALA A 142 -12.75 11.00 14.58
CA ALA A 142 -14.12 11.53 14.38
C ALA A 142 -14.69 11.23 12.98
N SER A 143 -13.91 10.66 12.05
CA SER A 143 -14.32 10.49 10.68
C SER A 143 -13.80 9.17 10.07
N CYS A 144 -14.31 8.81 8.88
CA CYS A 144 -13.80 7.72 8.06
C CYS A 144 -12.78 8.21 7.00
N LYS A 145 -12.36 9.48 7.07
CA LYS A 145 -11.29 10.01 6.22
C LYS A 145 -9.97 9.36 6.61
N PRO A 146 -9.11 9.01 5.64
CA PRO A 146 -7.80 8.44 5.94
C PRO A 146 -7.01 9.24 6.97
N PRO A 147 -6.59 8.63 8.09
CA PRO A 147 -5.94 9.36 9.20
C PRO A 147 -4.66 10.08 8.81
N VAL A 148 -3.98 9.62 7.74
CA VAL A 148 -2.77 10.27 7.21
C VAL A 148 -2.98 11.75 6.88
N CYS A 149 -4.20 12.14 6.49
CA CYS A 149 -4.53 13.53 6.18
C CYS A 149 -4.42 14.47 7.39
N TYR A 150 -4.52 13.91 8.61
CA TYR A 150 -4.35 14.66 9.86
C TYR A 150 -2.89 14.77 10.30
N GLY A 151 -1.94 14.35 9.45
CA GLY A 151 -0.50 14.34 9.67
C GLY A 151 0.03 12.97 10.06
N TRP A 152 1.16 12.58 9.49
CA TRP A 152 1.84 11.30 9.75
C TRP A 152 3.36 11.45 9.69
N ASP A 153 4.10 10.38 9.98
CA ASP A 153 5.57 10.37 10.02
C ASP A 153 6.26 10.89 8.76
N TRP A 154 5.58 10.75 7.62
CA TRP A 154 6.09 11.05 6.28
C TRP A 154 5.08 11.81 5.42
N ASN A 155 3.93 12.19 5.98
CA ASN A 155 2.88 12.93 5.27
C ASN A 155 2.56 14.23 6.00
N PRO A 156 2.56 15.38 5.32
CA PRO A 156 2.16 16.63 5.96
C PRO A 156 0.70 16.57 6.38
N ARG A 157 0.33 17.38 7.38
CA ARG A 157 -1.08 17.58 7.71
C ARG A 157 -1.76 18.35 6.58
N LEU A 158 -2.66 17.68 5.87
CA LEU A 158 -3.42 18.26 4.76
C LEU A 158 -4.85 17.70 4.75
N LEU A 159 -5.78 18.44 5.35
CA LEU A 159 -7.20 18.14 5.31
C LEU A 159 -7.82 18.76 4.06
N ILE A 160 -7.49 18.16 2.92
CA ILE A 160 -7.96 18.60 1.61
C ILE A 160 -9.36 18.07 1.32
N SER A 161 -10.13 18.86 0.58
CA SER A 161 -11.49 18.56 0.14
C SER A 161 -11.58 18.54 -1.39
N GLY A 162 -12.64 17.96 -1.92
CA GLY A 162 -12.95 18.05 -3.34
C GLY A 162 -13.80 16.92 -3.87
N MET A 163 -14.25 17.05 -5.09
CA MET A 163 -14.74 15.94 -5.89
C MET A 163 -13.53 15.18 -6.42
N TRP A 164 -13.04 14.24 -5.60
CA TRP A 164 -11.76 13.55 -5.84
C TRP A 164 -11.85 12.43 -6.87
N GLN A 165 -13.06 12.04 -7.22
CA GLN A 165 -13.38 11.13 -8.32
C GLN A 165 -14.26 11.82 -9.35
N GLU A 166 -14.63 11.12 -10.43
CA GLU A 166 -15.45 11.68 -11.50
C GLU A 166 -16.81 12.19 -11.00
N ALA A 167 -17.27 13.29 -11.59
CA ALA A 167 -18.63 13.78 -11.46
C ALA A 167 -19.13 14.34 -12.80
N TYR A 168 -20.36 13.97 -13.17
CA TYR A 168 -20.93 14.30 -14.47
C TYR A 168 -22.46 14.33 -14.43
N ILE A 169 -23.06 15.00 -15.40
CA ILE A 169 -24.48 14.84 -15.73
C ILE A 169 -24.63 13.67 -16.71
N GLU A 170 -25.59 12.80 -16.48
CA GLU A 170 -25.88 11.67 -17.36
C GLU A 170 -27.35 11.68 -17.80
N THR A 171 -27.59 11.58 -19.10
CA THR A 171 -28.96 11.35 -19.63
C THR A 171 -29.19 9.85 -19.77
N ARG A 172 -30.33 9.38 -19.28
CA ARG A 172 -30.71 7.96 -19.25
C ARG A 172 -32.03 7.72 -19.91
N THR A 173 -32.07 6.73 -20.80
CA THR A 173 -33.31 6.21 -21.40
C THR A 173 -34.04 5.28 -20.42
N ALA A 174 -35.31 4.98 -20.70
CA ALA A 174 -36.08 4.01 -19.94
C ALA A 174 -35.43 2.61 -19.88
N ASP A 175 -34.58 2.29 -20.84
CA ASP A 175 -33.86 1.01 -20.94
C ASP A 175 -32.53 1.00 -20.19
N TYR A 176 -32.21 2.01 -19.40
CA TYR A 176 -30.94 2.10 -18.68
C TYR A 176 -30.69 0.89 -17.78
N ILE A 177 -29.45 0.39 -17.79
CA ILE A 177 -29.03 -0.71 -16.93
C ILE A 177 -28.53 -0.12 -15.61
N PHE A 178 -29.39 -0.09 -14.58
CA PHE A 178 -29.08 0.48 -13.27
C PHE A 178 -28.10 -0.39 -12.51
N LYS A 179 -28.27 -1.71 -12.55
CA LYS A 179 -27.42 -2.67 -11.86
C LYS A 179 -26.93 -3.75 -12.81
N CYS A 180 -25.67 -4.10 -12.70
CA CYS A 180 -25.05 -5.20 -13.42
C CYS A 180 -23.87 -5.73 -12.60
N GLU A 181 -24.11 -6.74 -11.78
CA GLU A 181 -23.11 -7.33 -10.88
C GLU A 181 -22.93 -8.80 -11.21
N PRO A 182 -21.77 -9.22 -11.75
CA PRO A 182 -21.43 -10.62 -11.90
C PRO A 182 -21.13 -11.27 -10.53
N SER A 183 -21.36 -12.56 -10.45
CA SER A 183 -20.92 -13.42 -9.36
C SER A 183 -20.61 -14.80 -9.90
N TYR A 184 -19.85 -15.60 -9.15
CA TYR A 184 -19.54 -16.96 -9.56
C TYR A 184 -19.42 -17.90 -8.38
N SER A 185 -19.57 -19.20 -8.67
CA SER A 185 -19.18 -20.28 -7.78
C SER A 185 -18.34 -21.30 -8.55
N LEU A 186 -17.36 -21.90 -7.88
CA LEU A 186 -16.50 -22.93 -8.43
C LEU A 186 -16.92 -24.30 -7.90
N ASN A 187 -16.81 -25.34 -8.73
CA ASN A 187 -16.88 -26.71 -8.26
C ASN A 187 -15.66 -27.05 -7.39
N GLU A 188 -15.66 -28.22 -6.77
CA GLU A 188 -14.58 -28.64 -5.86
C GLU A 188 -13.23 -28.80 -6.54
N ALA A 189 -13.22 -29.27 -7.80
CA ALA A 189 -12.02 -29.40 -8.62
C ALA A 189 -11.51 -28.07 -9.19
N MET A 190 -12.31 -27.00 -9.11
CA MET A 190 -12.02 -25.66 -9.66
C MET A 190 -11.77 -25.66 -11.19
N ASP A 191 -12.37 -26.58 -11.91
CA ASP A 191 -12.32 -26.69 -13.36
C ASP A 191 -13.62 -26.26 -14.05
N ARG A 192 -14.69 -25.95 -13.26
CA ARG A 192 -15.97 -25.43 -13.71
C ARG A 192 -16.41 -24.26 -12.88
N ALA A 193 -17.10 -23.32 -13.52
CA ALA A 193 -17.71 -22.16 -12.87
C ALA A 193 -19.17 -22.03 -13.27
N THR A 194 -20.04 -21.79 -12.30
CA THR A 194 -21.36 -21.22 -12.53
C THR A 194 -21.23 -19.70 -12.40
N VAL A 195 -21.47 -18.96 -13.48
CA VAL A 195 -21.47 -17.49 -13.52
C VAL A 195 -22.89 -17.00 -13.48
N SER A 196 -23.17 -15.98 -12.67
CA SER A 196 -24.50 -15.37 -12.55
C SER A 196 -24.38 -13.86 -12.59
N PHE A 197 -25.39 -13.19 -13.14
CA PHE A 197 -25.47 -11.73 -13.19
C PHE A 197 -26.74 -11.24 -12.48
N ASP A 198 -26.57 -10.33 -11.54
CA ASP A 198 -27.67 -9.57 -10.95
C ASP A 198 -27.86 -8.29 -11.77
N ILE A 199 -28.92 -8.27 -12.57
CA ILE A 199 -29.19 -7.19 -13.53
C ILE A 199 -30.51 -6.53 -13.21
N GLU A 200 -30.49 -5.20 -13.06
CA GLU A 200 -31.65 -4.35 -12.93
C GLU A 200 -31.78 -3.44 -14.16
N CYS A 201 -32.78 -3.72 -14.98
CA CYS A 201 -33.17 -2.92 -16.15
C CYS A 201 -34.64 -3.17 -16.49
N SER A 202 -35.29 -2.20 -17.16
CA SER A 202 -36.72 -2.28 -17.54
C SER A 202 -36.99 -3.22 -18.71
N THR A 203 -35.98 -3.50 -19.52
CA THR A 203 -36.05 -4.35 -20.72
C THR A 203 -35.13 -5.56 -20.60
N GLY A 204 -35.32 -6.52 -21.50
CA GLY A 204 -34.43 -7.69 -21.56
C GLY A 204 -33.00 -7.29 -21.93
N CYS A 205 -32.03 -7.88 -21.23
CA CYS A 205 -30.63 -7.69 -21.50
C CYS A 205 -30.00 -8.96 -22.09
N LYS A 206 -28.99 -8.80 -22.93
CA LYS A 206 -28.14 -9.86 -23.45
C LYS A 206 -26.83 -9.86 -22.74
N VAL A 207 -26.45 -10.99 -22.18
CA VAL A 207 -25.14 -11.22 -21.55
C VAL A 207 -24.24 -11.89 -22.57
N ASN A 208 -23.05 -11.33 -22.80
CA ASN A 208 -21.98 -11.99 -23.53
C ASN A 208 -20.77 -12.16 -22.61
N PHE A 209 -20.15 -13.32 -22.66
CA PHE A 209 -18.98 -13.67 -21.84
C PHE A 209 -17.88 -14.21 -22.75
N TYR A 210 -16.67 -13.72 -22.55
CA TYR A 210 -15.53 -13.98 -23.42
C TYR A 210 -14.32 -14.46 -22.60
N ASP A 211 -13.44 -15.21 -23.24
CA ASP A 211 -12.11 -15.45 -22.69
C ASP A 211 -11.18 -14.22 -22.84
N ALA A 212 -9.92 -14.36 -22.40
CA ALA A 212 -8.95 -13.26 -22.49
C ALA A 212 -8.61 -12.88 -23.94
N GLU A 213 -8.73 -13.84 -24.86
CA GLU A 213 -8.44 -13.72 -26.29
C GLU A 213 -9.64 -13.25 -27.12
N ASP A 214 -10.73 -12.78 -26.45
CA ASP A 214 -11.99 -12.32 -27.03
C ASP A 214 -12.82 -13.42 -27.75
N ASN A 215 -12.57 -14.70 -27.48
CA ASN A 215 -13.45 -15.76 -27.95
C ASN A 215 -14.74 -15.81 -27.14
N LEU A 216 -15.87 -15.84 -27.83
CA LEU A 216 -17.20 -15.87 -27.19
C LEU A 216 -17.47 -17.24 -26.57
N LEU A 217 -17.62 -17.28 -25.25
CA LEU A 217 -17.92 -18.50 -24.47
C LEU A 217 -19.40 -18.67 -24.19
N TYR A 218 -20.13 -17.55 -23.98
CA TYR A 218 -21.56 -17.54 -23.75
C TYR A 218 -22.21 -16.29 -24.35
N SER A 219 -23.41 -16.44 -24.90
CA SER A 219 -24.25 -15.34 -25.38
C SER A 219 -25.73 -15.69 -25.23
N GLY A 220 -26.45 -14.93 -24.40
CA GLY A 220 -27.86 -15.20 -24.16
C GLY A 220 -28.56 -14.20 -23.27
N GLY A 221 -29.87 -14.33 -23.10
CA GLY A 221 -30.69 -13.57 -22.16
C GLY A 221 -30.77 -14.19 -20.76
N GLY A 222 -30.15 -15.33 -20.55
CA GLY A 222 -30.09 -15.99 -19.24
C GLY A 222 -29.13 -15.27 -18.28
N LYS A 223 -29.59 -15.07 -17.07
CA LYS A 223 -28.80 -14.42 -16.02
C LYS A 223 -27.78 -15.37 -15.35
N SER A 224 -27.77 -16.66 -15.69
CA SER A 224 -26.85 -17.66 -15.16
C SER A 224 -26.48 -18.69 -16.22
N PHE A 225 -25.22 -19.16 -16.23
CA PHE A 225 -24.69 -20.19 -17.13
C PHE A 225 -23.49 -20.90 -16.53
N GLU A 226 -23.15 -22.05 -17.07
CA GLU A 226 -22.00 -22.84 -16.66
C GLU A 226 -20.89 -22.74 -17.69
N LEU A 227 -19.65 -22.75 -17.21
CA LEU A 227 -18.41 -22.81 -17.98
C LEU A 227 -17.62 -24.03 -17.54
N GLU A 228 -17.10 -24.78 -18.50
CA GLU A 228 -16.22 -25.92 -18.30
C GLU A 228 -14.77 -25.59 -18.70
N SER A 229 -13.82 -26.29 -18.10
CA SER A 229 -12.38 -26.14 -18.40
C SER A 229 -11.87 -24.70 -18.23
N ILE A 230 -12.30 -24.08 -17.13
CA ILE A 230 -11.93 -22.69 -16.83
C ILE A 230 -10.47 -22.55 -16.45
N LYS A 231 -9.88 -21.37 -16.78
CA LYS A 231 -8.58 -20.94 -16.28
C LYS A 231 -8.78 -20.12 -15.00
N LEU A 232 -7.93 -20.38 -14.00
CA LEU A 232 -7.95 -19.65 -12.74
C LEU A 232 -7.02 -18.42 -12.79
N TRP A 233 -7.38 -17.38 -12.06
CA TRP A 233 -6.53 -16.24 -11.84
C TRP A 233 -5.43 -16.58 -10.82
N TRP A 234 -4.19 -16.19 -11.10
CA TRP A 234 -3.04 -16.40 -10.23
C TRP A 234 -2.28 -15.10 -9.97
N CYS A 235 -1.67 -15.00 -8.79
CA CYS A 235 -0.78 -13.88 -8.50
C CYS A 235 0.58 -14.03 -9.17
N ASN A 236 1.30 -12.90 -9.27
CA ASN A 236 2.62 -12.80 -9.88
C ASN A 236 3.59 -13.88 -9.34
N GLY A 237 4.28 -14.56 -10.24
CA GLY A 237 5.20 -15.65 -9.93
C GLY A 237 4.55 -17.01 -9.62
N GLN A 238 3.19 -17.10 -9.58
CA GLN A 238 2.49 -18.35 -9.29
C GLN A 238 1.68 -18.92 -10.45
N GLY A 239 1.44 -18.15 -11.48
CA GLY A 239 0.70 -18.51 -12.68
C GLY A 239 0.28 -17.27 -13.46
N GLU A 240 -0.64 -17.45 -14.39
CA GLU A 240 -1.17 -16.37 -15.22
C GLU A 240 -2.29 -15.63 -14.47
N PRO A 241 -2.31 -14.29 -14.44
CA PRO A 241 -3.43 -13.50 -13.90
C PRO A 241 -4.58 -13.47 -14.93
N TYR A 242 -5.22 -14.62 -15.18
CA TYR A 242 -6.17 -14.80 -16.25
C TYR A 242 -7.51 -14.11 -15.94
N LEU A 243 -7.96 -13.25 -16.84
CA LEU A 243 -9.21 -12.50 -16.73
C LEU A 243 -10.13 -12.79 -17.91
N TYR A 244 -11.36 -13.14 -17.60
CA TYR A 244 -12.47 -13.20 -18.55
C TYR A 244 -13.08 -11.82 -18.73
N LYS A 245 -13.70 -11.58 -19.89
CA LYS A 245 -14.40 -10.32 -20.20
C LYS A 245 -15.90 -10.59 -20.30
N TRP A 246 -16.70 -9.62 -19.91
CA TRP A 246 -18.13 -9.70 -20.05
C TRP A 246 -18.73 -8.40 -20.52
N THR A 247 -19.88 -8.51 -21.22
CA THR A 247 -20.72 -7.37 -21.56
C THR A 247 -22.18 -7.71 -21.27
N VAL A 248 -22.92 -6.74 -20.79
CA VAL A 248 -24.38 -6.80 -20.66
C VAL A 248 -24.93 -5.62 -21.45
N GLU A 249 -25.78 -5.91 -22.40
CA GLU A 249 -26.30 -4.91 -23.36
C GLU A 249 -27.79 -5.09 -23.63
N ASN A 250 -28.45 -3.97 -23.89
CA ASN A 250 -29.78 -3.89 -24.44
C ASN A 250 -29.84 -2.83 -25.58
N ALA A 251 -31.01 -2.42 -26.02
CA ALA A 251 -31.20 -1.57 -27.23
C ALA A 251 -30.43 -0.23 -27.22
N GLY A 252 -30.03 0.29 -26.07
CA GLY A 252 -29.35 1.60 -25.98
C GLY A 252 -28.21 1.69 -24.97
N ASN A 253 -27.97 0.63 -24.18
CA ASN A 253 -27.01 0.66 -23.07
C ASN A 253 -26.12 -0.56 -23.08
N LYS A 254 -24.88 -0.35 -22.62
CA LYS A 254 -23.89 -1.40 -22.48
C LYS A 254 -23.08 -1.20 -21.19
N LYS A 255 -23.00 -2.24 -20.40
CA LYS A 255 -22.04 -2.36 -19.27
C LYS A 255 -21.03 -3.46 -19.60
N SER A 256 -19.80 -3.31 -19.13
CA SER A 256 -18.73 -4.28 -19.36
C SER A 256 -17.78 -4.32 -18.18
N GLY A 257 -17.02 -5.40 -18.07
CA GLY A 257 -16.00 -5.56 -17.05
C GLY A 257 -15.20 -6.84 -17.26
N THR A 258 -14.37 -7.13 -16.29
CA THR A 258 -13.55 -8.36 -16.23
C THR A 258 -13.93 -9.20 -15.03
N LEU A 259 -13.57 -10.48 -15.05
CA LEU A 259 -13.78 -11.42 -13.94
C LEU A 259 -12.65 -12.45 -13.93
N GLY A 260 -11.98 -12.58 -12.80
CA GLY A 260 -10.98 -13.63 -12.57
C GLY A 260 -11.52 -14.70 -11.62
N PHE A 261 -11.50 -15.96 -12.04
CA PHE A 261 -11.92 -17.08 -11.19
C PHE A 261 -10.81 -17.46 -10.21
N ARG A 262 -11.11 -17.39 -8.92
CA ARG A 262 -10.17 -17.77 -7.86
C ARG A 262 -10.89 -18.27 -6.61
N LYS A 263 -10.18 -19.04 -5.80
CA LYS A 263 -10.61 -19.42 -4.45
C LYS A 263 -9.53 -19.00 -3.45
N VAL A 264 -9.91 -18.23 -2.45
CA VAL A 264 -9.00 -17.76 -1.39
C VAL A 264 -9.42 -18.33 -0.05
N ARG A 265 -8.44 -18.77 0.73
CA ARG A 265 -8.63 -19.17 2.13
C ARG A 265 -7.51 -18.63 2.99
N LEU A 266 -7.82 -18.30 4.23
CA LEU A 266 -6.84 -17.97 5.25
C LEU A 266 -6.60 -19.19 6.13
N LEU A 267 -5.40 -19.73 6.09
CA LEU A 267 -5.03 -20.94 6.79
C LEU A 267 -4.07 -20.68 7.93
N ARG A 268 -4.06 -21.57 8.90
CA ARG A 268 -3.05 -21.59 9.95
C ARG A 268 -1.67 -21.90 9.37
N ASN A 269 -0.65 -21.17 9.83
CA ASN A 269 0.73 -21.39 9.44
C ASN A 269 1.22 -22.76 9.93
N ILE A 270 1.97 -23.47 9.11
CA ILE A 270 2.53 -24.77 9.48
C ILE A 270 3.55 -24.59 10.60
N GLY A 271 3.52 -25.48 11.60
CA GLY A 271 4.44 -25.43 12.74
C GLY A 271 4.07 -24.42 13.85
N THR A 272 2.90 -23.79 13.77
CA THR A 272 2.43 -22.82 14.78
C THR A 272 1.37 -23.37 15.72
N HIS A 273 0.93 -24.60 15.51
CA HIS A 273 -0.07 -25.28 16.34
C HIS A 273 0.54 -26.48 17.04
N ASP A 274 0.45 -26.51 18.36
CA ASP A 274 0.74 -27.71 19.15
C ASP A 274 -0.60 -28.45 19.42
N PRO A 275 -0.84 -29.61 18.75
CA PRO A 275 -2.06 -30.36 18.94
C PRO A 275 -2.15 -31.02 20.34
N ALA A 276 -1.04 -31.15 21.08
CA ALA A 276 -1.01 -31.70 22.41
C ALA A 276 -1.24 -30.63 23.51
N GLY A 277 -1.18 -29.35 23.15
CA GLY A 277 -1.45 -28.25 24.08
C GLY A 277 -2.94 -28.03 24.30
N PHE A 278 -3.31 -27.50 25.45
CA PHE A 278 -4.66 -27.00 25.67
C PHE A 278 -4.96 -25.90 24.63
N PRO A 279 -6.06 -26.00 23.86
CA PRO A 279 -6.42 -24.97 22.90
C PRO A 279 -6.77 -23.70 23.67
N LYS A 280 -5.82 -22.78 23.74
CA LYS A 280 -6.07 -21.41 24.21
C LYS A 280 -6.69 -20.64 23.05
N SER A 281 -7.72 -19.84 23.32
CA SER A 281 -8.42 -19.05 22.31
C SER A 281 -7.54 -18.02 21.58
N ARG A 282 -6.32 -17.77 22.08
CA ARG A 282 -5.38 -16.80 21.53
C ARG A 282 -4.06 -17.43 21.08
N TYR A 283 -4.12 -18.47 20.27
CA TYR A 283 -2.98 -18.92 19.49
C TYR A 283 -2.67 -17.94 18.37
N PRO A 284 -1.44 -17.98 17.81
CA PRO A 284 -1.12 -17.20 16.61
C PRO A 284 -2.24 -17.34 15.58
N ALA A 285 -2.74 -16.20 15.12
CA ALA A 285 -3.84 -16.17 14.17
C ALA A 285 -3.45 -16.89 12.87
N PRO A 286 -4.41 -17.53 12.15
CA PRO A 286 -4.16 -18.03 10.82
C PRO A 286 -3.73 -16.88 9.92
N PHE A 287 -2.60 -17.02 9.19
CA PHE A 287 -2.13 -15.96 8.30
C PHE A 287 -1.49 -16.45 6.99
N THR A 288 -1.61 -17.70 6.66
CA THR A 288 -1.19 -18.19 5.34
C THR A 288 -2.33 -18.05 4.33
N ILE A 289 -2.16 -17.26 3.31
CA ILE A 289 -3.08 -17.24 2.16
C ILE A 289 -2.91 -18.53 1.35
N GLU A 290 -4.02 -19.21 1.14
CA GLU A 290 -4.14 -20.26 0.14
C GLU A 290 -4.93 -19.73 -1.05
N LEU A 291 -4.28 -19.66 -2.20
CA LEU A 291 -4.88 -19.27 -3.48
C LEU A 291 -5.03 -20.52 -4.35
N ASN A 292 -6.26 -20.86 -4.74
CA ASN A 292 -6.58 -22.01 -5.60
C ASN A 292 -5.96 -23.33 -5.12
N GLY A 293 -6.02 -23.59 -3.81
CA GLY A 293 -5.45 -24.79 -3.20
C GLY A 293 -3.94 -24.77 -2.97
N ARG A 294 -3.26 -23.65 -3.28
CA ARG A 294 -1.82 -23.47 -3.10
C ARG A 294 -1.51 -22.47 -2.01
N ARG A 295 -0.69 -22.86 -1.03
CA ARG A 295 -0.15 -21.93 -0.02
C ARG A 295 0.86 -21.00 -0.66
N ILE A 296 0.71 -19.70 -0.44
CA ILE A 296 1.53 -18.64 -1.04
C ILE A 296 2.40 -18.00 0.04
N PHE A 297 3.69 -17.86 -0.22
CA PHE A 297 4.52 -16.91 0.53
C PHE A 297 4.24 -15.50 -0.01
N MET A 298 3.62 -14.68 0.82
CA MET A 298 3.29 -13.28 0.50
C MET A 298 4.56 -12.43 0.60
N LYS A 299 5.07 -11.99 -0.53
CA LYS A 299 6.26 -11.13 -0.62
C LYS A 299 5.89 -9.82 -1.31
N GLY A 300 6.02 -8.74 -0.59
CA GLY A 300 5.53 -7.46 -1.08
C GLY A 300 5.87 -6.30 -0.17
N SER A 301 4.98 -5.33 -0.14
CA SER A 301 5.20 -4.10 0.60
C SER A 301 3.89 -3.48 1.07
N ASN A 302 3.98 -2.59 2.04
CA ASN A 302 2.88 -1.72 2.42
C ASN A 302 2.77 -0.57 1.42
N PHE A 303 1.58 -0.38 0.88
CA PHE A 303 1.26 0.67 -0.08
C PHE A 303 0.56 1.82 0.64
N VAL A 304 1.04 3.04 0.43
CA VAL A 304 0.45 4.26 0.97
C VAL A 304 -0.11 5.12 -0.16
N ASN A 305 -0.83 6.20 0.18
CA ASN A 305 -1.38 7.09 -0.85
C ASN A 305 -0.27 7.55 -1.83
N PRO A 306 -0.51 7.48 -3.15
CA PRO A 306 0.51 7.81 -4.14
C PRO A 306 0.71 9.30 -4.38
N ASP A 307 -0.16 10.16 -3.80
CA ASP A 307 -0.05 11.61 -3.84
C ASP A 307 -0.72 12.24 -2.61
N ILE A 308 -0.28 13.42 -2.19
CA ILE A 308 -0.93 14.21 -1.14
C ILE A 308 -2.24 14.85 -1.62
N PHE A 309 -2.44 14.99 -2.94
CA PHE A 309 -3.65 15.49 -3.60
C PHE A 309 -4.36 14.36 -4.35
N TRP A 310 -5.25 13.66 -3.69
CA TRP A 310 -5.87 12.42 -4.16
C TRP A 310 -6.64 12.54 -5.45
N GLY A 311 -7.27 13.71 -5.69
CA GLY A 311 -8.02 13.98 -6.90
C GLY A 311 -7.16 13.98 -8.18
N HIS A 312 -5.88 14.27 -8.04
CA HIS A 312 -4.93 14.38 -9.15
C HIS A 312 -4.25 13.05 -9.54
N ILE A 313 -4.51 11.97 -8.80
CA ILE A 313 -3.94 10.66 -9.11
C ILE A 313 -4.63 10.10 -10.36
N ASP A 314 -3.86 9.79 -11.40
CA ASP A 314 -4.32 9.19 -12.64
C ASP A 314 -3.94 7.69 -12.77
N GLU A 315 -4.50 7.02 -13.78
CA GLU A 315 -4.23 5.61 -14.07
C GLU A 315 -2.74 5.35 -14.30
N LYS A 316 -2.04 6.25 -15.00
CA LYS A 316 -0.63 6.12 -15.30
C LYS A 316 0.22 6.05 -14.04
N ARG A 317 -0.10 6.86 -13.03
CA ARG A 317 0.57 6.87 -11.74
C ARG A 317 0.45 5.51 -11.03
N TYR A 318 -0.74 4.92 -11.05
CA TYR A 318 -0.95 3.57 -10.52
C TYR A 318 -0.19 2.52 -11.33
N GLU A 319 -0.22 2.60 -12.66
CA GLU A 319 0.47 1.64 -13.51
C GLU A 319 1.98 1.64 -13.28
N GLU A 320 2.61 2.81 -13.21
CA GLU A 320 4.04 2.95 -12.90
C GLU A 320 4.43 2.30 -11.57
N LEU A 321 3.63 2.47 -10.52
CA LEU A 321 3.89 1.89 -9.21
C LEU A 321 3.68 0.36 -9.20
N VAL A 322 2.61 -0.13 -9.82
CA VAL A 322 2.34 -1.57 -9.89
C VAL A 322 3.38 -2.28 -10.75
N ASP A 323 3.84 -1.67 -11.85
CA ASP A 323 4.92 -2.21 -12.69
C ASP A 323 6.22 -2.37 -11.91
N LEU A 324 6.57 -1.41 -11.09
CA LEU A 324 7.74 -1.52 -10.22
C LEU A 324 7.59 -2.69 -9.24
N ALA A 325 6.40 -2.92 -8.67
CA ALA A 325 6.18 -4.07 -7.79
C ALA A 325 6.30 -5.41 -8.50
N VAL A 326 5.70 -5.54 -9.68
CA VAL A 326 5.82 -6.74 -10.53
C VAL A 326 7.30 -7.00 -10.87
N ASN A 327 8.01 -5.96 -11.31
CA ASN A 327 9.42 -6.03 -11.65
C ASN A 327 10.32 -6.35 -10.44
N ALA A 328 9.88 -6.03 -9.23
CA ALA A 328 10.55 -6.42 -7.99
C ALA A 328 10.21 -7.84 -7.51
N ASN A 329 9.51 -8.64 -8.32
CA ASN A 329 9.02 -9.98 -7.97
C ASN A 329 8.05 -10.00 -6.77
N MET A 330 7.40 -8.89 -6.47
CA MET A 330 6.35 -8.82 -5.46
C MET A 330 5.07 -9.50 -5.98
N ASN A 331 4.28 -10.05 -5.07
CA ASN A 331 2.99 -10.66 -5.39
C ASN A 331 1.82 -10.07 -4.60
N ILE A 332 2.08 -9.13 -3.69
CA ILE A 332 1.05 -8.51 -2.85
C ILE A 332 1.41 -7.08 -2.47
N PHE A 333 0.38 -6.24 -2.40
CA PHE A 333 0.39 -5.00 -1.64
C PHE A 333 -0.55 -5.11 -0.43
N ARG A 334 -0.12 -4.62 0.73
CA ARG A 334 -1.01 -4.27 1.83
C ARG A 334 -1.34 -2.80 1.70
N LEU A 335 -2.60 -2.49 1.38
CA LEU A 335 -3.12 -1.13 1.35
C LEU A 335 -3.41 -0.70 2.78
N TRP A 336 -2.51 0.11 3.32
CA TRP A 336 -2.49 0.48 4.72
C TRP A 336 -3.69 1.34 5.11
N GLY A 337 -4.38 0.97 6.19
CA GLY A 337 -5.62 1.60 6.67
C GLY A 337 -5.51 3.07 7.08
N GLY A 338 -4.29 3.60 7.20
CA GLY A 338 -4.06 5.02 7.42
C GLY A 338 -4.20 5.89 6.17
N ALA A 339 -4.09 5.30 4.95
CA ALA A 339 -3.89 6.11 3.74
C ALA A 339 -4.56 5.61 2.46
N SER A 340 -4.91 4.33 2.34
CA SER A 340 -5.05 3.79 0.99
C SER A 340 -6.37 3.10 0.70
N PHE A 341 -7.31 3.87 0.15
CA PHE A 341 -8.37 3.36 -0.72
C PHE A 341 -8.18 4.02 -2.09
N CYS A 342 -7.73 3.23 -3.08
CA CYS A 342 -7.36 3.74 -4.39
C CYS A 342 -8.58 3.88 -5.32
N LYS A 343 -8.41 4.59 -6.43
CA LYS A 343 -9.41 4.60 -7.51
C LYS A 343 -9.47 3.22 -8.17
N LYS A 344 -10.56 2.95 -8.86
CA LYS A 344 -10.85 1.65 -9.51
C LYS A 344 -9.71 1.16 -10.41
N GLU A 345 -9.06 2.07 -11.12
CA GLU A 345 -7.96 1.78 -12.06
C GLU A 345 -6.80 1.04 -11.38
N PHE A 346 -6.50 1.35 -10.13
CA PHE A 346 -5.47 0.64 -9.37
C PHE A 346 -5.77 -0.86 -9.24
N TYR A 347 -7.01 -1.20 -8.89
CA TYR A 347 -7.41 -2.60 -8.70
C TYR A 347 -7.51 -3.33 -10.04
N ASP A 348 -8.00 -2.65 -11.10
CA ASP A 348 -8.02 -3.19 -12.46
C ASP A 348 -6.59 -3.54 -12.94
N ILE A 349 -5.59 -2.70 -12.62
CA ILE A 349 -4.18 -2.95 -12.93
C ILE A 349 -3.64 -4.11 -12.10
N CYS A 350 -3.95 -4.17 -10.80
CA CYS A 350 -3.57 -5.29 -9.94
C CYS A 350 -4.15 -6.63 -10.43
N ASP A 351 -5.40 -6.64 -10.87
CA ASP A 351 -6.05 -7.81 -11.47
C ASP A 351 -5.30 -8.28 -12.72
N LYS A 352 -4.98 -7.36 -13.63
CA LYS A 352 -4.26 -7.64 -14.89
C LYS A 352 -2.83 -8.11 -14.67
N LYS A 353 -2.14 -7.58 -13.66
CA LYS A 353 -0.70 -7.83 -13.42
C LYS A 353 -0.44 -8.87 -12.33
N GLY A 354 -1.48 -9.39 -11.68
CA GLY A 354 -1.37 -10.45 -10.68
C GLY A 354 -0.82 -9.98 -9.33
N ILE A 355 -1.00 -8.73 -8.95
CA ILE A 355 -0.65 -8.25 -7.61
C ILE A 355 -1.85 -8.43 -6.69
N MET A 356 -1.71 -9.33 -5.72
CA MET A 356 -2.73 -9.49 -4.67
C MET A 356 -2.86 -8.20 -3.85
N VAL A 357 -4.06 -7.95 -3.34
CA VAL A 357 -4.36 -6.80 -2.49
C VAL A 357 -4.90 -7.29 -1.15
N TRP A 358 -4.22 -6.88 -0.09
CA TRP A 358 -4.74 -6.90 1.26
C TRP A 358 -5.26 -5.50 1.56
N GLN A 359 -6.59 -5.34 1.54
CA GLN A 359 -7.25 -4.06 1.77
C GLN A 359 -7.60 -3.87 3.23
N GLU A 360 -7.13 -2.80 3.85
CA GLU A 360 -7.60 -2.33 5.15
C GLU A 360 -8.68 -1.27 5.00
N PHE A 361 -9.61 -1.20 5.97
CA PHE A 361 -10.49 -0.06 6.12
C PHE A 361 -9.73 1.12 6.72
N MET A 362 -10.25 2.35 6.57
CA MET A 362 -9.54 3.58 6.92
C MET A 362 -9.49 3.84 8.42
N LEU A 363 -9.02 2.87 9.19
CA LEU A 363 -8.77 2.94 10.61
C LEU A 363 -7.29 2.65 10.90
N ALA A 364 -6.61 3.56 11.61
CA ALA A 364 -5.20 3.35 11.96
C ALA A 364 -4.81 4.04 13.27
N CYS A 365 -4.17 3.31 14.15
CA CYS A 365 -3.46 3.81 15.35
C CYS A 365 -4.28 4.67 16.31
N ASN A 366 -5.60 4.69 16.22
CA ASN A 366 -6.51 5.48 17.05
C ASN A 366 -7.59 4.60 17.70
N ALA A 367 -8.28 5.13 18.73
CA ALA A 367 -9.43 4.51 19.38
C ALA A 367 -10.72 5.06 18.77
N TYR A 368 -11.21 4.37 17.74
CA TYR A 368 -12.40 4.80 17.01
C TYR A 368 -13.70 4.64 17.83
N PRO A 369 -14.67 5.57 17.67
CA PRO A 369 -15.88 5.61 18.49
C PRO A 369 -16.80 4.40 18.33
N ASN A 370 -17.61 4.14 19.39
CA ASN A 370 -18.62 3.08 19.38
C ASN A 370 -20.06 3.63 19.33
N ASP A 371 -20.23 4.96 19.13
CA ASP A 371 -21.54 5.58 19.06
C ASP A 371 -22.24 5.37 17.70
N ASP A 372 -23.57 5.47 17.73
CA ASP A 372 -24.41 5.18 16.57
C ASP A 372 -24.13 6.12 15.37
N GLY A 373 -23.74 7.37 15.65
CA GLY A 373 -23.43 8.35 14.60
C GLY A 373 -22.22 7.92 13.79
N TYR A 374 -21.09 7.63 14.45
CA TYR A 374 -19.88 7.15 13.80
C TYR A 374 -20.10 5.81 13.11
N LEU A 375 -20.75 4.84 13.79
CA LEU A 375 -21.00 3.53 13.23
C LEU A 375 -21.86 3.57 11.98
N SER A 376 -22.84 4.48 11.90
CA SER A 376 -23.67 4.66 10.69
C SER A 376 -22.88 5.16 9.48
N VAL A 377 -21.95 6.12 9.70
CA VAL A 377 -21.04 6.59 8.65
C VAL A 377 -20.10 5.48 8.22
N LEU A 378 -19.47 4.79 9.19
CA LEU A 378 -18.56 3.67 8.93
C LEU A 378 -19.24 2.54 8.14
N GLU A 379 -20.48 2.19 8.49
CA GLU A 379 -21.26 1.18 7.76
C GLU A 379 -21.47 1.58 6.31
N SER A 380 -21.91 2.82 6.07
CA SER A 380 -22.18 3.33 4.73
C SER A 380 -20.92 3.33 3.85
N GLU A 381 -19.81 3.82 4.38
CA GLU A 381 -18.52 3.85 3.71
C GLU A 381 -17.97 2.44 3.45
N ALA A 382 -18.00 1.56 4.45
CA ALA A 382 -17.51 0.19 4.34
C ALA A 382 -18.31 -0.63 3.32
N VAL A 383 -19.63 -0.49 3.29
CA VAL A 383 -20.49 -1.16 2.30
C VAL A 383 -20.14 -0.70 0.88
N ALA A 384 -19.90 0.61 0.70
CA ALA A 384 -19.49 1.15 -0.60
C ALA A 384 -18.12 0.57 -1.04
N MET A 385 -17.14 0.57 -0.14
CA MET A 385 -15.80 0.01 -0.40
C MET A 385 -15.88 -1.49 -0.75
N ILE A 386 -16.60 -2.29 0.04
CA ILE A 386 -16.73 -3.73 -0.21
C ILE A 386 -17.40 -4.00 -1.56
N LYS A 387 -18.50 -3.31 -1.87
CA LYS A 387 -19.21 -3.47 -3.14
C LYS A 387 -18.35 -3.07 -4.34
N ALA A 388 -17.54 -2.02 -4.22
CA ALA A 388 -16.63 -1.59 -5.26
C ALA A 388 -15.54 -2.65 -5.55
N LEU A 389 -15.04 -3.33 -4.51
CA LEU A 389 -13.82 -4.15 -4.63
C LEU A 389 -14.04 -5.67 -4.66
N ARG A 390 -15.18 -6.18 -4.17
CA ARG A 390 -15.41 -7.63 -3.99
C ARG A 390 -15.28 -8.49 -5.25
N LEU A 391 -15.36 -7.88 -6.44
CA LEU A 391 -15.25 -8.58 -7.72
C LEU A 391 -13.84 -8.55 -8.31
N HIS A 392 -12.93 -7.77 -7.73
CA HIS A 392 -11.53 -7.76 -8.15
C HIS A 392 -10.84 -9.06 -7.71
N ALA A 393 -10.27 -9.76 -8.68
CA ALA A 393 -9.56 -11.02 -8.41
C ALA A 393 -8.34 -10.82 -7.50
N SER A 394 -7.73 -9.64 -7.55
CA SER A 394 -6.58 -9.25 -6.74
C SER A 394 -6.89 -9.10 -5.26
N VAL A 395 -8.11 -8.73 -4.86
CA VAL A 395 -8.46 -8.51 -3.44
C VAL A 395 -8.59 -9.86 -2.72
N VAL A 396 -7.61 -10.21 -1.90
CA VAL A 396 -7.50 -11.54 -1.26
C VAL A 396 -7.67 -11.52 0.26
N LEU A 397 -7.65 -10.33 0.88
CA LEU A 397 -7.77 -10.19 2.33
C LEU A 397 -8.36 -8.83 2.69
N TRP A 398 -9.37 -8.83 3.53
CA TRP A 398 -9.91 -7.66 4.22
C TRP A 398 -9.32 -7.52 5.62
N SER A 399 -9.08 -6.30 6.07
CA SER A 399 -8.66 -6.02 7.45
C SER A 399 -9.35 -4.79 8.00
N GLY A 400 -9.72 -4.84 9.28
CA GLY A 400 -10.37 -3.73 9.97
C GLY A 400 -9.51 -2.47 10.07
N GLY A 401 -8.18 -2.61 10.00
CA GLY A 401 -7.25 -1.48 9.99
C GLY A 401 -5.89 -1.78 10.62
N ASN A 402 -5.10 -0.73 10.82
CA ASN A 402 -3.72 -0.81 11.27
C ASN A 402 -3.56 -0.58 12.77
N GLU A 403 -2.82 -1.44 13.46
CA GLU A 403 -2.35 -1.30 14.86
C GLU A 403 -3.47 -1.03 15.90
N LEU A 404 -4.68 -1.53 15.66
CA LEU A 404 -5.84 -1.20 16.48
C LEU A 404 -5.83 -1.91 17.84
N PHE A 405 -5.08 -3.02 17.98
CA PHE A 405 -4.90 -3.73 19.26
C PHE A 405 -3.67 -3.27 20.04
N ASN A 406 -2.91 -2.34 19.52
CA ASN A 406 -1.78 -1.76 20.23
C ASN A 406 -2.28 -0.87 21.39
N SER A 407 -1.44 -0.69 22.42
CA SER A 407 -1.83 0.01 23.66
C SER A 407 -2.25 1.46 23.44
N TRP A 408 -1.69 2.12 22.44
CA TRP A 408 -2.04 3.50 22.09
C TRP A 408 -3.39 3.63 21.36
N SER A 409 -3.85 2.59 20.68
CA SER A 409 -5.18 2.53 20.05
C SER A 409 -6.24 2.07 21.03
N GLY A 410 -5.91 1.11 21.91
CA GLY A 410 -6.79 0.65 22.97
C GLY A 410 -8.04 -0.11 22.52
N MET A 411 -8.13 -0.47 21.23
CA MET A 411 -9.24 -1.28 20.69
C MET A 411 -9.03 -2.77 20.99
N SER A 412 -10.08 -3.55 20.82
CA SER A 412 -10.08 -5.00 21.03
C SER A 412 -11.02 -5.70 20.03
N ASP A 413 -11.03 -7.03 20.07
CA ASP A 413 -11.99 -7.86 19.32
C ASP A 413 -13.46 -7.61 19.69
N GLN A 414 -13.72 -6.90 20.79
CA GLN A 414 -15.06 -6.48 21.23
C GLN A 414 -15.45 -5.07 20.75
N SER A 415 -14.53 -4.33 20.16
CA SER A 415 -14.80 -2.98 19.63
C SER A 415 -15.83 -3.03 18.50
N LEU A 416 -16.89 -2.23 18.64
CA LEU A 416 -18.04 -2.27 17.72
C LEU A 416 -17.66 -1.96 16.27
N PRO A 417 -16.77 -0.99 15.96
CA PRO A 417 -16.34 -0.76 14.58
C PRO A 417 -15.76 -2.03 13.92
N LEU A 418 -14.90 -2.79 14.61
CA LEU A 418 -14.27 -3.97 14.05
C LEU A 418 -15.24 -5.14 13.86
N ARG A 419 -16.20 -5.28 14.78
CA ARG A 419 -17.26 -6.29 14.66
C ARG A 419 -18.23 -5.96 13.53
N LEU A 420 -18.56 -4.69 13.37
CA LEU A 420 -19.36 -4.17 12.24
C LEU A 420 -18.69 -4.50 10.92
N LEU A 421 -17.41 -4.09 10.73
CA LEU A 421 -16.65 -4.34 9.52
C LEU A 421 -16.55 -5.84 9.17
N GLY A 422 -16.29 -6.69 10.16
CA GLY A 422 -16.27 -8.15 9.97
C GLY A 422 -17.62 -8.72 9.51
N SER A 423 -18.72 -8.22 10.10
CA SER A 423 -20.09 -8.60 9.72
C SER A 423 -20.41 -8.17 8.28
N LEU A 424 -20.02 -6.95 7.90
CA LEU A 424 -20.24 -6.41 6.56
C LEU A 424 -19.42 -7.17 5.50
N CYS A 425 -18.14 -7.48 5.77
CA CYS A 425 -17.33 -8.33 4.89
C CYS A 425 -18.00 -9.69 4.68
N TYR A 426 -18.42 -10.36 5.75
CA TYR A 426 -19.11 -11.64 5.64
C TYR A 426 -20.43 -11.55 4.85
N THR A 427 -21.15 -10.44 4.99
CA THR A 427 -22.44 -10.24 4.32
C THR A 427 -22.28 -9.97 2.82
N TYR A 428 -21.33 -9.10 2.46
CA TYR A 428 -21.20 -8.58 1.09
C TYR A 428 -20.08 -9.25 0.27
N ASP A 429 -19.07 -9.84 0.93
CA ASP A 429 -17.96 -10.57 0.28
C ASP A 429 -17.49 -11.77 1.14
N LYS A 430 -18.33 -12.77 1.27
CA LYS A 430 -18.03 -13.99 2.04
C LYS A 430 -16.88 -14.84 1.46
N HIS A 431 -16.41 -14.53 0.25
CA HIS A 431 -15.38 -15.31 -0.44
C HIS A 431 -13.95 -14.81 -0.15
N THR A 432 -13.82 -13.61 0.42
CA THR A 432 -12.54 -13.04 0.82
C THR A 432 -12.46 -13.00 2.34
N PRO A 433 -11.42 -13.58 2.96
CA PRO A 433 -11.27 -13.62 4.40
C PRO A 433 -11.10 -12.22 4.99
N TYR A 434 -11.45 -12.07 6.28
CA TYR A 434 -11.32 -10.86 7.06
C TYR A 434 -10.48 -11.11 8.31
N ILE A 435 -9.61 -10.14 8.65
CA ILE A 435 -8.92 -10.06 9.94
C ILE A 435 -9.24 -8.73 10.62
N MET A 436 -9.21 -8.68 11.95
CA MET A 436 -9.63 -7.47 12.67
C MET A 436 -8.63 -6.33 12.56
N THR A 437 -7.33 -6.61 12.53
CA THR A 437 -6.25 -5.62 12.44
C THR A 437 -4.92 -6.31 12.10
N SER A 438 -3.89 -5.52 11.82
CA SER A 438 -2.50 -5.95 11.80
C SER A 438 -1.68 -5.04 12.72
N PRO A 439 -0.81 -5.59 13.62
CA PRO A 439 -0.53 -7.02 13.78
C PRO A 439 -1.59 -7.77 14.60
N LEU A 440 -1.66 -9.09 14.36
CA LEU A 440 -2.27 -10.05 15.28
C LEU A 440 -1.19 -10.83 16.02
N GLU A 441 -1.58 -11.60 17.05
CA GLU A 441 -0.63 -12.40 17.83
C GLU A 441 0.18 -13.35 16.95
N GLY A 442 1.51 -13.37 17.14
CA GLY A 442 2.46 -14.14 16.36
C GLY A 442 3.06 -13.42 15.16
N MET A 443 2.54 -12.26 14.79
CA MET A 443 3.08 -11.44 13.69
C MET A 443 4.17 -10.51 14.20
N GLY A 444 5.21 -10.30 13.38
CA GLY A 444 6.19 -9.22 13.52
C GLY A 444 5.67 -7.95 12.84
N HIS A 445 5.75 -6.82 13.55
CA HIS A 445 5.29 -5.54 13.05
C HIS A 445 6.12 -4.43 13.69
N GLY A 446 6.89 -3.70 12.90
CA GLY A 446 7.86 -2.72 13.38
C GLY A 446 9.31 -3.17 13.20
N GLY A 447 10.23 -2.43 13.82
CA GLY A 447 11.66 -2.57 13.55
C GLY A 447 12.04 -1.72 12.34
N TYR A 448 12.08 -0.38 12.55
CA TYR A 448 12.27 0.59 11.47
C TYR A 448 13.66 1.24 11.50
N LYS A 449 14.66 0.51 12.05
CA LYS A 449 16.04 0.97 12.15
C LYS A 449 16.98 -0.12 11.70
N PHE A 450 18.14 0.26 11.13
CA PHE A 450 19.19 -0.69 10.84
C PHE A 450 19.90 -1.16 12.12
N LEU A 451 20.12 -0.25 13.06
CA LEU A 451 20.73 -0.49 14.37
C LEU A 451 19.76 0.00 15.45
N ASP A 452 19.25 -0.90 16.28
CA ASP A 452 18.23 -0.54 17.29
C ASP A 452 18.82 -0.46 18.70
N GLU A 453 18.74 0.73 19.31
CA GLU A 453 19.19 0.96 20.68
C GLU A 453 18.36 0.19 21.73
N ARG A 454 17.10 -0.11 21.43
CA ARG A 454 16.21 -0.90 22.32
C ARG A 454 16.60 -2.38 22.35
N GLU A 455 17.30 -2.81 21.32
CA GLU A 455 17.84 -4.16 21.15
C GLU A 455 19.36 -4.20 21.43
N GLU A 456 19.84 -3.41 22.39
CA GLU A 456 21.27 -3.36 22.78
C GLU A 456 22.20 -3.01 21.62
N TRP A 457 21.76 -2.16 20.70
CA TRP A 457 22.50 -1.78 19.51
C TRP A 457 22.81 -2.95 18.55
N ARG A 458 21.96 -3.98 18.55
CA ARG A 458 22.04 -5.04 17.53
C ARG A 458 21.58 -4.52 16.18
N ASP A 459 22.23 -5.00 15.13
CA ASP A 459 21.80 -4.73 13.76
C ASP A 459 20.64 -5.65 13.32
N VAL A 460 19.99 -5.29 12.20
CA VAL A 460 18.85 -6.05 11.69
C VAL A 460 19.19 -7.51 11.35
N LEU A 461 20.44 -7.82 10.95
CA LEU A 461 20.85 -9.20 10.67
C LEU A 461 20.79 -10.04 11.95
N GLN A 462 21.25 -9.48 13.08
CA GLN A 462 21.21 -10.12 14.39
C GLN A 462 19.77 -10.26 14.92
N ILE A 463 18.97 -9.19 14.79
CA ILE A 463 17.60 -9.14 15.31
C ILE A 463 16.74 -10.16 14.58
N PHE A 464 16.69 -10.10 13.24
CA PHE A 464 15.80 -10.96 12.47
C PHE A 464 16.24 -12.42 12.43
N ARG A 465 17.54 -12.70 12.57
CA ARG A 465 18.05 -14.07 12.76
C ARG A 465 17.50 -14.74 14.01
N SER A 466 17.28 -13.99 15.08
CA SER A 466 16.72 -14.49 16.34
C SER A 466 15.19 -14.43 16.41
N ALA A 467 14.55 -13.65 15.54
CA ALA A 467 13.10 -13.51 15.48
C ALA A 467 12.43 -14.73 14.82
N SER A 468 11.20 -15.01 15.21
CA SER A 468 10.41 -16.09 14.63
C SER A 468 8.93 -15.71 14.67
N CYS A 469 8.40 -15.27 13.55
CA CYS A 469 7.04 -14.78 13.42
C CYS A 469 6.26 -15.60 12.38
N THR A 470 4.92 -15.55 12.46
CA THR A 470 4.04 -16.15 11.46
C THR A 470 3.97 -15.32 10.18
N ALA A 471 4.24 -14.02 10.29
CA ALA A 471 4.35 -13.06 9.22
C ALA A 471 5.12 -11.84 9.72
N TYR A 472 5.85 -11.19 8.86
CA TYR A 472 6.39 -9.84 9.08
C TYR A 472 5.57 -8.86 8.26
N THR A 473 4.59 -8.23 8.91
CA THR A 473 3.59 -7.37 8.23
C THR A 473 4.03 -5.93 8.06
N GLU A 474 5.00 -5.49 8.87
CA GLU A 474 5.77 -4.27 8.69
C GLU A 474 7.18 -4.45 9.23
N PHE A 475 8.14 -3.93 8.51
CA PHE A 475 9.54 -3.72 8.92
C PHE A 475 10.17 -2.74 7.93
N GLY A 476 11.22 -2.05 8.33
CA GLY A 476 11.85 -1.11 7.41
C GLY A 476 13.25 -0.71 7.84
N VAL A 477 13.99 -0.19 6.89
CA VAL A 477 15.28 0.47 7.11
C VAL A 477 15.23 1.81 6.39
N PRO A 478 15.44 2.94 7.08
CA PRO A 478 15.34 4.25 6.48
C PRO A 478 16.58 4.60 5.64
N SER A 479 16.37 5.53 4.69
CA SER A 479 17.46 6.19 3.99
C SER A 479 17.14 7.66 3.75
N ILE A 480 18.17 8.49 3.64
CA ILE A 480 18.08 9.86 3.18
C ILE A 480 17.83 9.83 1.67
N THR A 481 16.98 10.73 1.17
CA THR A 481 16.69 10.80 -0.26
C THR A 481 17.87 11.34 -1.07
N SER A 482 17.89 11.12 -2.39
CA SER A 482 19.01 11.53 -3.25
C SER A 482 19.25 13.05 -3.20
N TYR A 483 20.49 13.47 -3.35
CA TYR A 483 20.86 14.90 -3.35
C TYR A 483 20.08 15.70 -4.42
N GLU A 484 19.83 15.10 -5.58
CA GLU A 484 19.03 15.72 -6.64
C GLU A 484 17.57 15.91 -6.26
N SER A 485 17.01 15.01 -5.47
CA SER A 485 15.65 15.16 -4.93
C SER A 485 15.59 16.16 -3.79
N LEU A 486 16.60 16.19 -2.93
CA LEU A 486 16.70 17.22 -1.87
C LEU A 486 16.70 18.63 -2.44
N LYS A 487 17.45 18.90 -3.49
CA LYS A 487 17.47 20.21 -4.16
C LYS A 487 16.11 20.66 -4.71
N LYS A 488 15.20 19.75 -4.96
CA LYS A 488 13.84 20.07 -5.42
C LYS A 488 12.90 20.52 -4.32
N ILE A 489 13.21 20.17 -3.05
CA ILE A 489 12.30 20.37 -1.93
C ILE A 489 12.91 21.20 -0.79
N ILE A 490 14.21 21.17 -0.60
CA ILE A 490 14.92 21.87 0.48
C ILE A 490 15.63 23.10 -0.10
N PRO A 491 15.44 24.29 0.47
CA PRO A 491 16.23 25.48 0.12
C PRO A 491 17.75 25.19 0.21
N SER A 492 18.53 25.76 -0.71
CA SER A 492 19.96 25.44 -0.83
C SER A 492 20.76 25.71 0.44
N GLU A 493 20.40 26.75 1.18
CA GLU A 493 20.98 27.12 2.48
C GLU A 493 20.70 26.10 3.57
N ASP A 494 19.58 25.38 3.49
CA ASP A 494 19.12 24.42 4.49
C ASP A 494 19.66 23.00 4.26
N ILE A 495 20.15 22.67 3.06
CA ILE A 495 20.51 21.29 2.68
C ILE A 495 21.51 20.66 3.64
N SER A 496 22.51 21.43 4.10
CA SER A 496 23.53 20.94 5.03
C SER A 496 23.05 20.76 6.47
N GLU A 497 21.90 21.32 6.82
CA GLU A 497 21.33 21.29 8.17
C GLU A 497 20.37 20.08 8.35
N ILE A 498 20.90 18.88 8.10
CA ILE A 498 20.10 17.62 8.15
C ILE A 498 19.33 17.55 9.46
N THR A 499 17.98 17.43 9.36
CA THR A 499 17.01 17.39 10.45
C THR A 499 16.84 18.66 11.30
N GLU A 500 17.65 19.70 11.10
CA GLU A 500 17.58 20.90 11.93
C GLU A 500 16.74 22.00 11.29
N ALA A 501 16.88 22.24 9.98
CA ALA A 501 16.13 23.27 9.28
C ALA A 501 14.61 22.97 9.26
N PRO A 502 13.73 24.00 9.28
CA PRO A 502 12.28 23.81 9.22
C PRO A 502 11.81 23.02 7.99
N SER A 503 12.43 23.26 6.83
CA SER A 503 12.14 22.52 5.60
C SER A 503 12.45 21.02 5.73
N TRP A 504 13.58 20.65 6.36
CA TRP A 504 13.91 19.27 6.67
C TRP A 504 12.89 18.63 7.60
N LYS A 505 12.50 19.32 8.68
CA LYS A 505 11.51 18.81 9.64
C LYS A 505 10.19 18.53 8.98
N LEU A 506 9.73 19.44 8.09
CA LEU A 506 8.49 19.28 7.37
C LEU A 506 8.52 18.06 6.42
N HIS A 507 9.62 17.91 5.65
CA HIS A 507 9.76 16.84 4.66
C HIS A 507 10.28 15.52 5.22
N HIS A 508 10.52 15.42 6.51
CA HIS A 508 11.16 14.24 7.08
C HIS A 508 10.24 13.43 7.98
N ALA A 509 9.69 14.02 9.03
CA ALA A 509 8.80 13.32 9.95
C ALA A 509 8.02 14.31 10.78
N ILE A 510 6.80 14.63 10.37
CA ILE A 510 5.94 15.53 11.12
C ILE A 510 5.07 14.70 12.07
N GLY A 511 5.22 14.97 13.37
CA GLY A 511 4.21 14.61 14.36
C GLY A 511 4.19 13.16 14.82
N ALA A 512 5.10 12.31 14.34
CA ALA A 512 5.25 10.98 14.86
C ALA A 512 6.69 10.76 15.28
N TRP A 513 7.08 9.84 16.01
CA TRP A 513 8.42 9.39 16.37
C TRP A 513 9.45 10.54 16.60
N ARG A 514 10.71 10.25 16.41
CA ARG A 514 11.79 11.23 16.49
C ARG A 514 12.21 11.59 15.07
N PRO A 515 12.24 12.87 14.68
CA PRO A 515 12.63 13.28 13.32
C PRO A 515 13.94 12.65 12.83
N GLU A 516 14.94 12.51 13.70
CA GLU A 516 16.23 11.90 13.39
C GLU A 516 16.17 10.41 13.05
N SER A 517 15.06 9.71 13.34
CA SER A 517 14.98 8.26 13.09
C SER A 517 15.04 7.90 11.62
N HIS A 518 14.39 8.67 10.74
CA HIS A 518 14.40 8.41 9.30
C HIS A 518 15.70 8.82 8.63
N ALA A 519 16.35 9.88 9.08
CA ALA A 519 17.70 10.24 8.63
C ALA A 519 18.79 9.31 9.22
N CYS A 520 18.47 8.54 10.23
CA CYS A 520 19.32 7.53 10.92
C CYS A 520 20.73 8.04 11.29
N LEU A 521 20.87 9.31 11.61
CA LEU A 521 22.16 9.96 11.82
C LEU A 521 22.99 9.32 12.94
N GLU A 522 22.36 8.85 14.01
CA GLU A 522 23.09 8.16 15.09
C GLU A 522 23.68 6.84 14.60
N THR A 523 22.93 6.07 13.81
CA THR A 523 23.43 4.84 13.18
C THR A 523 24.59 5.13 12.23
N LEU A 524 24.45 6.17 11.39
CA LEU A 524 25.51 6.59 10.46
C LEU A 524 26.78 7.03 11.21
N LYS A 525 26.64 7.81 12.29
CA LYS A 525 27.75 8.22 13.13
C LYS A 525 28.46 7.02 13.78
N ARG A 526 27.70 6.02 14.22
CA ARG A 526 28.24 4.81 14.84
C ARG A 526 29.03 3.94 13.87
N TYR A 527 28.57 3.79 12.64
CA TYR A 527 29.26 2.97 11.64
C TYR A 527 30.37 3.73 10.88
N PHE A 528 30.14 4.98 10.50
CA PHE A 528 30.96 5.70 9.56
C PHE A 528 31.68 6.94 10.15
N GLY A 529 31.48 7.21 11.45
CA GLY A 529 32.09 8.36 12.12
C GLY A 529 31.21 9.63 12.13
N LYS A 530 31.67 10.64 12.89
CA LYS A 530 30.89 11.87 13.11
C LYS A 530 30.90 12.81 11.91
N GLU A 531 32.00 12.85 11.17
CA GLU A 531 32.21 13.73 10.03
C GLU A 531 31.69 13.10 8.74
N GLY A 532 31.26 13.90 7.80
CA GLY A 532 30.78 13.47 6.48
C GLY A 532 29.89 14.50 5.83
N THR A 533 29.97 14.61 4.51
CA THR A 533 29.10 15.46 3.69
C THR A 533 27.69 14.86 3.60
N VAL A 534 26.73 15.65 3.14
CA VAL A 534 25.34 15.18 2.90
C VAL A 534 25.34 14.02 1.91
N GLU A 535 26.12 14.11 0.84
CA GLU A 535 26.22 13.06 -0.18
C GLU A 535 26.80 11.75 0.35
N GLU A 536 27.78 11.83 1.26
CA GLU A 536 28.31 10.65 1.95
C GLU A 536 27.24 10.03 2.84
N ARG A 537 26.49 10.83 3.60
CA ARG A 537 25.39 10.35 4.46
C ARG A 537 24.27 9.67 3.64
N ILE A 538 23.93 10.24 2.48
CA ILE A 538 23.00 9.63 1.54
C ILE A 538 23.49 8.23 1.14
N LYS A 539 24.69 8.11 0.59
CA LYS A 539 25.27 6.84 0.15
C LYS A 539 25.35 5.81 1.28
N GLN A 540 25.75 6.24 2.47
CA GLN A 540 25.83 5.39 3.66
C GLN A 540 24.45 4.87 4.08
N SER A 541 23.43 5.74 4.11
CA SER A 541 22.08 5.35 4.47
C SER A 541 21.42 4.43 3.42
N GLU A 542 21.66 4.68 2.14
CA GLU A 542 21.21 3.81 1.04
C GLU A 542 21.87 2.42 1.11
N TRP A 543 23.14 2.35 1.48
CA TRP A 543 23.82 1.08 1.68
C TRP A 543 23.20 0.29 2.83
N LEU A 544 22.96 0.94 4.00
CA LEU A 544 22.30 0.29 5.12
C LEU A 544 20.88 -0.15 4.78
N GLN A 545 20.10 0.68 4.06
CA GLN A 545 18.75 0.30 3.61
C GLN A 545 18.80 -0.94 2.72
N SER A 546 19.72 -0.99 1.78
CA SER A 546 19.84 -2.07 0.81
C SER A 546 20.19 -3.41 1.48
N GLU A 547 21.22 -3.45 2.29
CA GLU A 547 21.67 -4.67 2.98
C GLU A 547 20.68 -5.11 4.06
N GLY A 548 20.10 -4.13 4.79
CA GLY A 548 19.14 -4.42 5.84
C GLY A 548 17.84 -5.02 5.30
N LEU A 549 17.22 -4.40 4.30
CA LEU A 549 15.98 -4.93 3.70
C LEU A 549 16.21 -6.30 3.06
N LYS A 550 17.31 -6.47 2.34
CA LYS A 550 17.70 -7.75 1.75
C LYS A 550 17.82 -8.85 2.82
N ALA A 551 18.51 -8.57 3.91
CA ALA A 551 18.69 -9.53 4.99
C ALA A 551 17.36 -9.94 5.64
N ILE A 552 16.43 -8.97 5.86
CA ILE A 552 15.13 -9.23 6.47
C ILE A 552 14.27 -10.09 5.54
N PHE A 553 14.15 -9.72 4.24
CA PHE A 553 13.35 -10.49 3.29
C PHE A 553 13.86 -11.92 3.12
N GLU A 554 15.18 -12.10 2.99
CA GLU A 554 15.76 -13.42 2.84
C GLU A 554 15.58 -14.26 4.13
N GLU A 555 15.69 -13.65 5.32
CA GLU A 555 15.45 -14.35 6.58
C GLU A 555 13.99 -14.78 6.75
N ALA A 556 13.03 -13.92 6.41
CA ALA A 556 11.61 -14.27 6.44
C ALA A 556 11.31 -15.45 5.49
N ARG A 557 11.91 -15.48 4.30
CA ARG A 557 11.78 -16.58 3.34
C ARG A 557 12.37 -17.88 3.86
N ARG A 558 13.51 -17.86 4.57
CA ARG A 558 14.10 -19.06 5.21
C ARG A 558 13.17 -19.67 6.24
N GLN A 559 12.34 -18.87 6.90
CA GLN A 559 11.40 -19.33 7.92
C GLN A 559 10.12 -19.95 7.35
N TRP A 560 9.93 -19.96 6.02
CA TRP A 560 8.83 -20.70 5.40
C TRP A 560 8.91 -22.21 5.72
N PRO A 561 7.79 -22.89 6.04
CA PRO A 561 6.38 -22.46 5.97
C PRO A 561 5.81 -21.89 7.28
N LYS A 562 6.61 -21.70 8.31
CA LYS A 562 6.17 -21.09 9.57
C LYS A 562 5.86 -19.60 9.39
N CYS A 563 6.76 -18.87 8.74
CA CYS A 563 6.53 -17.51 8.27
C CYS A 563 5.92 -17.56 6.86
N SER A 564 4.84 -16.81 6.63
CA SER A 564 4.12 -16.81 5.34
C SER A 564 4.06 -15.45 4.67
N ALA A 565 4.63 -14.40 5.27
CA ALA A 565 4.62 -13.06 4.69
C ALA A 565 5.83 -12.23 5.10
N ALA A 566 6.31 -11.40 4.17
CA ALA A 566 7.27 -10.34 4.42
C ALA A 566 6.86 -9.08 3.61
N LEU A 567 6.47 -8.01 4.32
CA LEU A 567 5.99 -6.76 3.75
C LEU A 567 6.76 -5.60 4.39
N ASN A 568 7.63 -4.94 3.63
CA ASN A 568 8.36 -3.80 4.18
C ASN A 568 7.45 -2.56 4.32
N TRP A 569 7.77 -1.72 5.26
CA TRP A 569 7.26 -0.37 5.42
C TRP A 569 8.26 0.61 4.80
N CYS A 570 7.94 1.27 3.66
CA CYS A 570 6.79 1.06 2.81
C CYS A 570 7.24 1.01 1.33
N PHE A 571 6.31 0.81 0.39
CA PHE A 571 6.64 0.76 -1.02
C PHE A 571 6.93 2.14 -1.58
N ASN A 572 5.97 3.05 -1.49
CA ASN A 572 5.97 4.38 -2.07
C ASN A 572 5.84 5.48 -1.01
N GLU A 573 5.88 6.71 -1.45
CA GLU A 573 5.60 7.90 -0.67
C GLU A 573 4.70 8.87 -1.48
N PRO A 574 3.86 9.70 -0.81
CA PRO A 574 2.89 10.55 -1.51
C PRO A 574 3.45 11.89 -1.98
N TRP A 575 4.61 12.26 -1.52
CA TRP A 575 5.38 13.45 -1.89
C TRP A 575 6.87 13.21 -1.65
N ILE A 576 7.73 14.12 -2.09
CA ILE A 576 9.16 13.94 -1.88
C ILE A 576 9.49 14.18 -0.41
N THR A 577 9.88 13.11 0.31
CA THR A 577 10.40 13.20 1.67
C THR A 577 11.92 13.36 1.67
N ALA A 578 12.47 14.06 2.67
CA ALA A 578 13.91 14.23 2.81
C ALA A 578 14.61 12.96 3.31
N ALA A 579 13.89 12.14 4.09
CA ALA A 579 14.31 10.81 4.51
C ALA A 579 13.07 9.96 4.79
N ASN A 580 13.09 8.66 4.45
CA ASN A 580 11.95 7.76 4.63
C ASN A 580 12.40 6.29 4.58
N LEU A 581 11.45 5.41 4.88
CA LEU A 581 11.57 3.95 4.79
C LEU A 581 11.16 3.41 3.41
N SER A 582 10.52 4.25 2.56
CA SER A 582 10.06 3.86 1.22
C SER A 582 11.21 3.41 0.32
N ILE A 583 10.93 2.42 -0.53
CA ILE A 583 11.88 1.92 -1.54
C ILE A 583 11.65 2.50 -2.93
N VAL A 584 10.51 3.17 -3.14
CA VAL A 584 10.17 3.94 -4.33
C VAL A 584 9.83 5.36 -3.89
N ARG A 585 10.67 6.32 -4.28
CA ARG A 585 10.48 7.73 -3.98
C ARG A 585 9.46 8.36 -4.93
N TYR A 586 8.81 9.42 -4.45
CA TYR A 586 7.89 10.18 -5.32
C TYR A 586 8.63 10.80 -6.54
N PRO A 587 8.02 10.78 -7.76
CA PRO A 587 6.72 10.18 -8.09
C PRO A 587 6.74 8.66 -8.29
N ALA A 588 7.78 8.03 -8.80
CA ALA A 588 7.99 6.60 -9.00
C ALA A 588 9.47 6.28 -9.25
N VAL A 589 10.34 6.81 -8.39
CA VAL A 589 11.81 6.68 -8.53
C VAL A 589 12.32 5.57 -7.62
N PRO A 590 12.76 4.42 -8.18
CA PRO A 590 13.30 3.33 -7.38
C PRO A 590 14.63 3.72 -6.73
N THR A 591 14.80 3.36 -5.45
CA THR A 591 16.02 3.56 -4.66
C THR A 591 16.99 2.40 -4.84
N PRO A 592 18.26 2.49 -4.39
CA PRO A 592 19.13 1.31 -4.28
C PRO A 592 18.50 0.19 -3.44
N GLY A 593 17.74 0.54 -2.38
CA GLY A 593 16.97 -0.42 -1.58
C GLY A 593 15.93 -1.21 -2.37
N TYR A 594 15.28 -0.60 -3.35
CA TYR A 594 14.36 -1.29 -4.26
C TYR A 594 15.08 -2.41 -5.04
N PHE A 595 16.26 -2.13 -5.58
CA PHE A 595 17.02 -3.15 -6.34
C PHE A 595 17.52 -4.28 -5.44
N ALA A 596 17.89 -3.98 -4.19
CA ALA A 596 18.24 -5.00 -3.21
C ALA A 596 17.04 -5.90 -2.87
N VAL A 597 15.85 -5.32 -2.67
CA VAL A 597 14.60 -6.06 -2.46
C VAL A 597 14.23 -6.90 -3.69
N LYS A 598 14.31 -6.33 -4.89
CA LYS A 598 14.10 -7.06 -6.15
C LYS A 598 14.97 -8.32 -6.23
N ASN A 599 16.23 -8.22 -5.86
CA ASN A 599 17.16 -9.35 -5.83
C ASN A 599 16.78 -10.37 -4.76
N ALA A 600 16.44 -9.93 -3.55
CA ALA A 600 16.03 -10.80 -2.44
C ALA A 600 14.72 -11.55 -2.71
N LEU A 601 13.84 -11.01 -3.57
CA LEU A 601 12.53 -11.58 -3.91
C LEU A 601 12.52 -12.40 -5.21
N ARG A 602 13.68 -12.68 -5.83
CA ARG A 602 13.73 -13.58 -6.99
C ARG A 602 13.06 -14.93 -6.67
N PRO A 603 12.34 -15.53 -7.62
CA PRO A 603 11.63 -16.80 -7.40
C PRO A 603 12.53 -17.91 -6.86
N SER A 604 13.77 -17.98 -7.32
CA SER A 604 14.83 -18.83 -6.77
C SER A 604 16.09 -18.02 -6.51
N LEU A 605 16.82 -18.35 -5.44
CA LEU A 605 17.93 -17.54 -4.96
C LEU A 605 18.89 -18.38 -4.11
N PHE A 606 20.19 -18.39 -4.46
CA PHE A 606 21.22 -18.72 -3.48
C PHE A 606 21.41 -17.55 -2.53
N SER A 607 21.31 -17.79 -1.24
CA SER A 607 21.25 -16.80 -0.19
C SER A 607 22.25 -17.12 0.93
N ALA A 608 22.83 -16.09 1.54
CA ALA A 608 23.69 -16.25 2.69
C ALA A 608 23.06 -15.67 3.95
N ARG A 609 23.03 -16.44 5.02
CA ARG A 609 22.62 -15.98 6.36
C ARG A 609 23.85 -15.56 7.13
N ILE A 610 24.07 -14.25 7.20
CA ILE A 610 25.26 -13.63 7.79
C ILE A 610 24.90 -13.15 9.20
N PRO A 611 25.73 -13.40 10.23
CA PRO A 611 25.35 -13.15 11.62
C PRO A 611 25.36 -11.68 12.06
N ARG A 612 26.09 -10.80 11.37
CA ARG A 612 26.21 -9.36 11.68
C ARG A 612 26.73 -8.57 10.50
N PHE A 613 26.57 -7.25 10.56
CA PHE A 613 26.95 -6.36 9.48
C PHE A 613 28.42 -5.91 9.53
N ASP A 614 28.98 -5.62 10.70
CA ASP A 614 30.33 -5.08 10.85
C ASP A 614 31.35 -6.14 11.26
N TRP A 615 32.51 -6.10 10.64
CA TRP A 615 33.60 -7.06 10.77
C TRP A 615 34.97 -6.37 10.94
N ARG A 616 35.96 -7.10 11.49
CA ARG A 616 37.31 -6.60 11.71
C ARG A 616 38.37 -7.64 11.35
N SER A 617 39.59 -7.18 11.15
CA SER A 617 40.76 -8.04 11.05
C SER A 617 40.86 -8.99 12.23
N GLY A 618 41.12 -10.24 11.95
CA GLY A 618 41.19 -11.32 12.95
C GLY A 618 39.85 -11.94 13.35
N ASP A 619 38.73 -11.34 12.98
CA ASP A 619 37.41 -11.94 13.19
C ASP A 619 37.26 -13.24 12.41
N ARG A 620 36.55 -14.20 13.03
CA ARG A 620 36.10 -15.40 12.31
C ARG A 620 34.84 -15.10 11.57
N PHE A 621 34.93 -14.81 10.29
CA PHE A 621 33.78 -14.65 9.40
C PHE A 621 33.03 -15.96 9.20
N THR A 622 31.71 -15.93 9.29
CA THR A 622 30.86 -17.11 9.05
C THR A 622 29.61 -16.72 8.27
N ALA A 623 29.10 -17.63 7.42
CA ALA A 623 27.80 -17.50 6.79
C ALA A 623 27.19 -18.90 6.50
N GLU A 624 25.89 -19.04 6.65
CA GLU A 624 25.12 -20.24 6.29
C GLU A 624 24.58 -20.05 4.88
N ILE A 625 24.80 -21.00 3.97
CA ILE A 625 24.39 -20.88 2.57
C ILE A 625 23.08 -21.64 2.35
N TRP A 626 22.15 -21.03 1.66
CA TRP A 626 20.80 -21.55 1.43
C TRP A 626 20.44 -21.48 -0.04
N LEU A 627 19.60 -22.42 -0.51
CA LEU A 627 18.86 -22.30 -1.75
C LEU A 627 17.37 -22.06 -1.42
N LEU A 628 16.85 -20.86 -1.73
CA LEU A 628 15.47 -20.46 -1.51
C LEU A 628 14.69 -20.66 -2.81
N ASN A 629 13.49 -21.28 -2.74
CA ASN A 629 12.65 -21.51 -3.89
C ASN A 629 11.17 -21.25 -3.59
N ASP A 630 10.62 -20.15 -4.09
CA ASP A 630 9.18 -19.82 -4.04
C ASP A 630 8.44 -20.25 -5.32
N SER A 631 9.15 -20.77 -6.31
CA SER A 631 8.56 -21.13 -7.59
C SER A 631 7.76 -22.44 -7.53
N ASN A 632 6.99 -22.70 -8.57
CA ASN A 632 6.17 -23.92 -8.71
C ASN A 632 6.94 -25.10 -9.30
N LYS A 633 8.26 -25.00 -9.42
CA LYS A 633 9.14 -26.03 -10.00
C LYS A 633 10.22 -26.37 -9.01
N GLU A 634 10.68 -27.61 -9.08
CA GLU A 634 11.95 -27.99 -8.49
C GLU A 634 13.08 -27.18 -9.14
N ILE A 635 14.03 -26.72 -8.33
CA ILE A 635 15.20 -25.98 -8.76
C ILE A 635 16.45 -26.75 -8.39
N PHE A 636 17.41 -26.76 -9.28
CA PHE A 636 18.75 -27.31 -9.05
C PHE A 636 19.80 -26.36 -9.65
N GLY A 637 20.99 -26.42 -9.10
CA GLY A 637 22.13 -25.61 -9.56
C GLY A 637 23.34 -25.78 -8.65
N SER A 638 24.44 -25.16 -9.03
CA SER A 638 25.67 -25.14 -8.26
C SER A 638 26.04 -23.68 -7.98
N VAL A 639 26.67 -23.43 -6.85
CA VAL A 639 27.09 -22.08 -6.45
C VAL A 639 28.52 -22.06 -5.94
N GLU A 640 29.28 -21.08 -6.39
CA GLU A 640 30.59 -20.73 -5.82
C GLU A 640 30.42 -19.56 -4.86
N VAL A 641 30.99 -19.70 -3.67
CA VAL A 641 30.94 -18.68 -2.61
C VAL A 641 32.35 -18.10 -2.44
N ILE A 642 32.46 -16.80 -2.70
CA ILE A 642 33.72 -16.07 -2.75
C ILE A 642 33.63 -14.88 -1.79
N LEU A 643 34.65 -14.65 -0.99
CA LEU A 643 34.78 -13.44 -0.19
C LEU A 643 35.80 -12.50 -0.85
N LEU A 644 35.33 -11.33 -1.28
CA LEU A 644 36.17 -10.26 -1.81
C LEU A 644 36.58 -9.31 -0.67
N ILE A 645 37.88 -9.08 -0.51
CA ILE A 645 38.44 -8.19 0.51
C ILE A 645 39.48 -7.31 -0.18
N GLY A 646 39.17 -6.00 -0.38
CA GLY A 646 39.93 -5.15 -1.29
C GLY A 646 39.91 -5.77 -2.69
N ASP A 647 41.09 -5.98 -3.30
CA ASP A 647 41.23 -6.60 -4.62
C ASP A 647 41.45 -8.12 -4.56
N LYS A 648 41.39 -8.74 -3.35
CA LYS A 648 41.68 -10.15 -3.16
C LYS A 648 40.42 -11.00 -3.07
N GLU A 649 40.29 -11.96 -3.95
CA GLU A 649 39.26 -13.00 -3.88
C GLU A 649 39.73 -14.18 -3.03
N VAL A 650 38.87 -14.62 -2.10
CA VAL A 650 39.08 -15.79 -1.25
C VAL A 650 37.96 -16.78 -1.50
N PRO A 651 38.17 -17.88 -2.26
CA PRO A 651 37.16 -18.92 -2.42
C PRO A 651 36.89 -19.59 -1.07
N LEU A 652 35.59 -19.69 -0.71
CA LEU A 652 35.16 -20.27 0.58
C LEU A 652 34.50 -21.64 0.44
N LEU A 653 33.66 -21.82 -0.62
CA LEU A 653 32.85 -23.01 -0.81
C LEU A 653 32.48 -23.15 -2.28
N LYS A 654 32.38 -24.38 -2.74
CA LYS A 654 31.64 -24.76 -3.96
C LYS A 654 30.59 -25.79 -3.53
N TRP A 655 29.28 -25.39 -3.68
CA TRP A 655 28.17 -26.30 -3.43
C TRP A 655 27.60 -26.78 -4.76
N GLU A 656 27.86 -28.04 -5.11
CA GLU A 656 27.45 -28.65 -6.35
C GLU A 656 26.14 -29.40 -6.19
N ASN A 657 25.30 -29.39 -7.25
CA ASN A 657 24.02 -30.10 -7.31
C ASN A 657 23.07 -29.79 -6.13
N ALA A 658 23.00 -28.55 -5.72
CA ALA A 658 22.01 -28.10 -4.76
C ALA A 658 20.60 -28.24 -5.37
N THR A 659 19.64 -28.77 -4.60
CA THR A 659 18.25 -28.94 -5.02
C THR A 659 17.29 -28.36 -4.01
N ALA A 660 16.18 -27.79 -4.49
CA ALA A 660 15.06 -27.39 -3.65
C ALA A 660 13.75 -27.69 -4.40
N ASP A 661 12.87 -28.45 -3.78
CA ASP A 661 11.54 -28.75 -4.29
C ASP A 661 10.72 -27.46 -4.49
N ALA A 662 9.65 -27.53 -5.25
CA ALA A 662 8.74 -26.40 -5.44
C ALA A 662 8.25 -25.84 -4.10
N ARG A 663 8.43 -24.55 -3.88
CA ARG A 663 8.02 -23.81 -2.66
C ARG A 663 8.66 -24.35 -1.36
N THR A 664 9.92 -24.78 -1.46
CA THR A 664 10.72 -25.20 -0.31
C THR A 664 12.09 -24.55 -0.32
N ASN A 665 12.75 -24.57 0.83
CA ASN A 665 14.12 -24.07 0.98
C ASN A 665 15.03 -25.21 1.40
N THR A 666 16.28 -25.17 0.92
CA THR A 666 17.31 -26.15 1.27
C THR A 666 18.48 -25.44 1.95
N GLU A 667 18.82 -25.88 3.15
CA GLU A 667 20.02 -25.43 3.86
C GLU A 667 21.24 -26.19 3.33
N GLY A 668 22.28 -25.44 2.98
CA GLY A 668 23.58 -25.97 2.56
C GLY A 668 24.63 -25.89 3.65
N ALA A 669 25.89 -25.96 3.27
CA ALA A 669 27.01 -25.89 4.18
C ALA A 669 27.27 -24.46 4.67
N SER A 670 27.78 -24.34 5.90
CA SER A 670 28.31 -23.08 6.41
C SER A 670 29.73 -22.84 5.94
N VAL A 671 30.05 -21.59 5.62
CA VAL A 671 31.40 -21.14 5.31
C VAL A 671 32.03 -20.46 6.51
N CYS A 672 33.35 -20.55 6.67
CA CYS A 672 34.09 -19.78 7.65
C CYS A 672 35.54 -19.49 7.19
N CYS A 673 36.04 -18.32 7.54
CA CYS A 673 37.44 -17.94 7.36
C CYS A 673 37.85 -16.91 8.43
N THR A 674 39.16 -16.77 8.66
CA THR A 674 39.68 -15.66 9.48
C THR A 674 39.97 -14.50 8.55
N LEU A 675 39.44 -13.33 8.89
CA LEU A 675 39.60 -12.11 8.07
C LEU A 675 41.05 -11.59 8.20
N PRO A 676 41.74 -11.31 7.08
CA PRO A 676 43.09 -10.79 7.07
C PRO A 676 43.12 -9.29 7.41
N ALA A 677 44.26 -8.80 7.87
CA ALA A 677 44.48 -7.37 8.00
C ALA A 677 44.76 -6.76 6.61
N VAL A 678 43.80 -6.00 6.09
CA VAL A 678 43.90 -5.28 4.83
C VAL A 678 43.33 -3.87 5.00
N ASP A 679 43.81 -2.94 4.18
CA ASP A 679 43.27 -1.56 4.14
C ASP A 679 42.02 -1.57 3.21
N ALA A 680 40.87 -1.79 3.82
CA ALA A 680 39.58 -1.80 3.12
C ALA A 680 38.48 -1.35 4.08
N ASP A 681 37.49 -0.62 3.54
CA ASP A 681 36.30 -0.17 4.31
C ASP A 681 35.13 -1.18 4.27
N SER A 682 35.21 -2.15 3.35
CA SER A 682 34.17 -3.16 3.19
C SER A 682 34.71 -4.49 2.69
N ILE A 683 33.97 -5.55 2.98
CA ILE A 683 34.11 -6.87 2.38
C ILE A 683 32.83 -7.25 1.66
N THR A 684 32.93 -8.03 0.60
CA THR A 684 31.76 -8.48 -0.16
C THR A 684 31.75 -10.00 -0.25
N LEU A 685 30.68 -10.63 0.27
CA LEU A 685 30.43 -12.04 0.05
C LEU A 685 29.64 -12.19 -1.25
N ILE A 686 30.18 -12.96 -2.20
CA ILE A 686 29.60 -13.14 -3.54
C ILE A 686 29.21 -14.61 -3.70
N LEU A 687 27.99 -14.85 -4.16
CA LEU A 687 27.44 -16.16 -4.52
C LEU A 687 27.23 -16.19 -6.03
N LYS A 688 28.06 -16.92 -6.77
CA LYS A 688 27.97 -17.06 -8.23
C LYS A 688 27.41 -18.42 -8.58
N ALA A 689 26.20 -18.45 -9.14
CA ALA A 689 25.57 -19.70 -9.56
C ALA A 689 25.90 -20.01 -11.04
N ASP A 690 25.90 -21.30 -11.38
CA ASP A 690 26.19 -21.83 -12.73
C ASP A 690 25.18 -21.39 -13.80
N ASN A 691 23.95 -20.99 -13.36
CA ASN A 691 22.92 -20.46 -14.23
C ASN A 691 23.01 -18.91 -14.44
N GLY A 692 24.10 -18.29 -14.01
CA GLY A 692 24.35 -16.85 -14.14
C GLY A 692 23.69 -15.97 -13.09
N MET A 693 23.01 -16.55 -12.09
CA MET A 693 22.50 -15.76 -10.96
C MET A 693 23.65 -15.39 -10.03
N GLU A 694 23.73 -14.12 -9.67
CA GLU A 694 24.63 -13.62 -8.63
C GLU A 694 23.85 -13.04 -7.48
N ASN A 695 24.39 -13.20 -6.26
CA ASN A 695 23.92 -12.54 -5.05
C ASN A 695 25.13 -12.03 -4.27
N GLU A 696 25.10 -10.77 -3.85
CA GLU A 696 26.21 -10.09 -3.20
C GLU A 696 25.76 -9.51 -1.86
N TYR A 697 26.64 -9.53 -0.87
CA TYR A 697 26.43 -8.93 0.43
C TYR A 697 27.62 -8.05 0.77
N LYS A 698 27.43 -6.75 0.74
CA LYS A 698 28.46 -5.77 1.06
C LYS A 698 28.42 -5.42 2.55
N LEU A 699 29.44 -5.80 3.27
CA LEU A 699 29.52 -5.70 4.73
C LEU A 699 30.59 -4.70 5.15
N LEU A 700 30.37 -4.02 6.26
CA LEU A 700 31.33 -3.06 6.80
C LEU A 700 32.58 -3.79 7.35
N TYR A 701 33.75 -3.28 7.00
CA TYR A 701 35.02 -3.80 7.47
C TYR A 701 35.88 -2.67 8.04
N GLU A 702 36.62 -2.95 9.10
CA GLU A 702 37.51 -2.02 9.81
C GLU A 702 36.86 -0.67 10.14
N ARG A 703 35.76 -0.74 10.87
CA ARG A 703 35.02 0.43 11.35
C ARG A 703 35.97 1.49 11.90
N LYS A 704 35.94 2.71 11.36
CA LYS A 704 36.69 3.84 11.90
C LYS A 704 36.37 4.00 13.39
N LYS A 705 37.37 3.93 14.25
CA LYS A 705 37.22 4.01 15.71
C LYS A 705 36.59 5.33 16.11
N THR A 706 35.25 5.37 16.20
CA THR A 706 34.58 6.42 16.95
C THR A 706 34.64 6.06 18.43
N VAL A 707 35.18 6.95 19.23
CA VAL A 707 35.25 6.83 20.70
C VAL A 707 33.81 6.97 21.24
N TYR A 708 33.03 5.91 21.15
CA TYR A 708 31.80 5.68 21.92
C TYR A 708 32.00 4.39 22.73
N ALA A 709 32.75 4.49 23.79
CA ALA A 709 32.58 3.55 24.89
C ALA A 709 31.19 3.81 25.48
N PRO A 710 30.32 2.81 25.65
CA PRO A 710 29.09 3.00 26.42
C PRO A 710 29.50 3.48 27.82
N LYS A 711 28.91 4.61 28.27
CA LYS A 711 29.01 4.97 29.70
C LYS A 711 28.31 3.84 30.46
N GLY A 712 29.09 2.99 31.13
CA GLY A 712 28.54 2.02 32.09
C GLY A 712 28.89 0.55 31.89
N MET A 713 30.07 0.18 31.40
CA MET A 713 30.65 -1.13 31.69
C MET A 713 31.91 -0.92 32.49
N ASN A 714 31.79 -0.83 33.83
CA ASN A 714 32.86 -1.25 34.72
C ASN A 714 32.95 -2.79 34.67
N MET A 715 34.16 -3.30 34.46
CA MET A 715 34.48 -4.72 34.52
C MET A 715 34.06 -5.34 35.86
#